data_2720849ec048e76d8a84814faa808205
#
_entry.id   2720849ec048e76d8a84814faa808205
#
_cell.length_a   1.000
_cell.length_b   1.000
_cell.length_c   1.000
_cell.angle_alpha   90.00
_cell.angle_beta   90.00
_cell.angle_gamma   90.00
#
_symmetry.space_group_name_H-M   'P 1'
#
loop_
_entity.id
_entity.type
_entity.pdbx_description
1 polymer ?
#
loop_
_entity_poly.entity_id
_entity_poly.type
_entity_poly.pdbx_seq_one_letter_code
_entity_poly.pdbx_strand_id
1 'polypeptide(L)'
;QGQVHELYGRKITEALRTGTPLSASKTLILCESLIDALSFWVAGFRHVTAAYGVNGVTAAHWLAFEQHGTKQVLIAFDNDGAGNDAAVKLAARLAEKGIAPFRVVFPPETDANAYLCQVAEPNAAFTLLLDGAVPMADVPAPVTASALAADLPEPQALPGVVCERGDNGELLISLASLHWVLRGLGAVKAGSAVMKLNAQVLDTQSGVLFADGVDLMSARSRQGYARQAAAELGLTEGDLKRALGQVLQAVEQWQQQGAARVEQKIPEMNPTEREAALALLQAPTLVSRITADLAACGVVGESTNLLAGYLAAVSRKLPKPLAVLIQSSSAAGKSSLMDAVLNLIPEEERIQYSAMTGQSLFYLGETNLQHKILAIAEEEGVRQAAYALKLLQSDGELTMASTGKDEATGNLVTKSYTVKGPVMLMLTTTAIDVDEELLNRCLVLTVNESREQTEAIHALQRQKQTLAGLLAENERDYLTQLHQNAQRLLRPLNVVNPYASQLTFMSDKTRTRRDHMKYLTLIQSIALLHQHQREIKTADHRGKVLEYLEVTKDDIRLANQLAHEILGRTLDEMPPQTRKLLLLIQQMAHAMATEQQCALKAVRFTRRDIRDFTQWSDNQLKVHCQRLADMEYLLIHGGNRGHLLQYELLWDGDSADGAHLCGLIEPAEPPEKPQK
;
A
#
# COMPACT_ATOMS: atom_id res chain seq x y z
N GLN A 1 13.58 -27.53 2.08
CA GLN A 1 14.21 -26.53 1.18
C GLN A 1 14.86 -25.39 1.96
N GLY A 2 14.21 -24.78 2.97
CA GLY A 2 14.78 -23.64 3.74
C GLY A 2 16.05 -23.97 4.53
N GLN A 3 16.16 -25.13 5.14
CA GLN A 3 17.37 -25.55 5.88
C GLN A 3 18.55 -25.87 4.96
N VAL A 4 18.30 -26.32 3.75
CA VAL A 4 19.34 -26.56 2.74
C VAL A 4 19.89 -25.25 2.22
N HIS A 5 19.03 -24.23 1.98
CA HIS A 5 19.44 -22.89 1.60
C HIS A 5 20.33 -22.20 2.66
N GLU A 6 20.01 -22.36 3.93
CA GLU A 6 20.76 -21.76 5.03
C GLU A 6 22.13 -22.43 5.23
N LEU A 7 22.23 -23.75 5.08
CA LEU A 7 23.48 -24.51 5.20
C LEU A 7 24.44 -24.26 4.01
N TYR A 8 23.93 -24.18 2.79
CA TYR A 8 24.77 -23.95 1.62
C TYR A 8 25.15 -22.47 1.46
N GLY A 9 24.26 -21.54 1.76
CA GLY A 9 24.56 -20.12 1.83
C GLY A 9 25.67 -19.82 2.85
N ARG A 10 25.64 -20.45 4.03
CA ARG A 10 26.71 -20.35 5.04
C ARG A 10 28.04 -20.93 4.54
N LYS A 11 28.04 -22.06 3.87
CA LYS A 11 29.28 -22.68 3.35
C LYS A 11 29.92 -21.88 2.21
N ILE A 12 29.14 -21.28 1.33
CA ILE A 12 29.65 -20.40 0.27
C ILE A 12 30.13 -19.07 0.86
N THR A 13 29.39 -18.50 1.80
CA THR A 13 29.80 -17.31 2.54
C THR A 13 31.04 -17.58 3.41
N GLU A 14 31.17 -18.76 3.97
CA GLU A 14 32.32 -19.19 4.77
C GLU A 14 33.52 -19.53 3.88
N ALA A 15 33.34 -20.10 2.70
CA ALA A 15 34.37 -20.27 1.68
C ALA A 15 34.87 -18.92 1.13
N LEU A 16 33.98 -17.94 0.95
CA LEU A 16 34.33 -16.55 0.64
C LEU A 16 35.06 -15.85 1.82
N ARG A 17 34.70 -16.22 3.05
CA ARG A 17 35.26 -15.65 4.27
C ARG A 17 36.60 -16.27 4.68
N THR A 18 36.85 -17.53 4.34
CA THR A 18 38.11 -18.24 4.61
C THR A 18 39.17 -18.06 3.52
N GLY A 19 38.85 -17.36 2.42
CA GLY A 19 39.83 -16.88 1.43
C GLY A 19 40.48 -17.95 0.56
N THR A 20 40.08 -19.23 0.70
CA THR A 20 40.78 -20.34 0.03
C THR A 20 40.54 -20.48 -1.49
N PRO A 21 39.39 -20.08 -2.08
CA PRO A 21 39.26 -20.08 -3.55
C PRO A 21 39.61 -18.75 -4.23
N LEU A 22 39.44 -17.61 -3.56
CA LEU A 22 39.69 -16.27 -4.11
C LEU A 22 41.14 -15.86 -4.07
N SER A 23 41.94 -16.40 -3.15
CA SER A 23 43.37 -16.11 -3.05
C SER A 23 44.21 -16.73 -4.16
N ALA A 24 43.71 -17.79 -4.83
CA ALA A 24 44.42 -18.52 -5.87
C ALA A 24 44.14 -17.96 -7.29
N SER A 25 43.01 -17.28 -7.52
CA SER A 25 42.64 -16.72 -8.83
C SER A 25 42.21 -15.26 -8.70
N LYS A 26 42.73 -14.39 -9.54
CA LYS A 26 42.28 -12.99 -9.67
C LYS A 26 41.07 -12.83 -10.58
N THR A 27 40.56 -13.95 -11.11
CA THR A 27 39.35 -14.04 -11.92
C THR A 27 38.25 -14.70 -11.11
N LEU A 28 37.06 -14.08 -11.10
CA LEU A 28 35.88 -14.56 -10.37
C LEU A 28 34.70 -14.74 -11.33
N ILE A 29 33.98 -15.83 -11.20
CA ILE A 29 32.69 -16.07 -11.88
C ILE A 29 31.59 -15.55 -10.98
N LEU A 30 30.74 -14.66 -11.49
CA LEU A 30 29.62 -14.09 -10.76
C LEU A 30 28.30 -14.48 -11.44
N CYS A 31 27.54 -15.34 -10.79
CA CYS A 31 26.23 -15.81 -11.24
C CYS A 31 25.10 -14.94 -10.66
N GLU A 32 23.94 -15.00 -11.28
CA GLU A 32 22.74 -14.30 -10.78
C GLU A 32 22.21 -14.98 -9.53
N SER A 33 22.04 -16.30 -9.56
CA SER A 33 21.47 -17.11 -8.48
C SER A 33 22.50 -18.03 -7.83
N LEU A 34 22.15 -18.51 -6.62
CA LEU A 34 22.97 -19.49 -5.90
C LEU A 34 22.99 -20.86 -6.61
N ILE A 35 21.91 -21.23 -7.29
CA ILE A 35 21.79 -22.49 -8.03
C ILE A 35 22.76 -22.49 -9.22
N ASP A 36 22.88 -21.36 -9.91
CA ASP A 36 23.82 -21.18 -11.01
C ASP A 36 25.26 -21.25 -10.53
N ALA A 37 25.58 -20.62 -9.41
CA ALA A 37 26.91 -20.73 -8.80
C ALA A 37 27.23 -22.19 -8.39
N LEU A 38 26.25 -22.95 -7.89
CA LEU A 38 26.40 -24.37 -7.59
C LEU A 38 26.62 -25.21 -8.87
N SER A 39 26.00 -24.83 -9.97
CA SER A 39 26.17 -25.49 -11.26
C SER A 39 27.63 -25.37 -11.76
N PHE A 40 28.22 -24.20 -11.66
CA PHE A 40 29.65 -24.02 -11.92
C PHE A 40 30.53 -24.80 -10.93
N TRP A 41 30.13 -24.82 -9.65
CA TRP A 41 30.85 -25.57 -8.62
C TRP A 41 30.86 -27.09 -8.89
N VAL A 42 29.73 -27.64 -9.32
CA VAL A 42 29.59 -29.05 -9.71
C VAL A 42 30.43 -29.34 -10.97
N ALA A 43 30.43 -28.42 -11.93
CA ALA A 43 31.26 -28.52 -13.13
C ALA A 43 32.78 -28.40 -12.86
N GLY A 44 33.20 -28.10 -11.62
CA GLY A 44 34.61 -28.07 -11.20
C GLY A 44 35.20 -26.68 -10.97
N PHE A 45 34.46 -25.62 -11.24
CA PHE A 45 34.92 -24.22 -11.08
C PHE A 45 34.68 -23.74 -9.65
N ARG A 46 35.77 -23.47 -8.90
CA ARG A 46 35.71 -23.14 -7.46
C ARG A 46 35.71 -21.64 -7.19
N HIS A 47 36.13 -20.81 -8.15
CA HIS A 47 36.18 -19.35 -8.07
C HIS A 47 34.88 -18.71 -8.55
N VAL A 48 33.78 -19.11 -7.92
CA VAL A 48 32.42 -18.68 -8.28
C VAL A 48 31.65 -18.19 -7.07
N THR A 49 30.81 -17.17 -7.28
CA THR A 49 29.88 -16.61 -6.29
C THR A 49 28.57 -16.21 -6.96
N ALA A 50 27.57 -15.87 -6.15
CA ALA A 50 26.26 -15.43 -6.63
C ALA A 50 25.93 -14.02 -6.17
N ALA A 51 25.26 -13.24 -7.04
CA ALA A 51 24.80 -11.89 -6.75
C ALA A 51 23.46 -11.83 -5.99
N TYR A 52 22.74 -12.94 -5.86
CA TYR A 52 21.37 -13.00 -5.29
C TYR A 52 20.35 -12.15 -6.04
N GLY A 53 20.31 -12.28 -7.38
CA GLY A 53 19.44 -11.58 -8.32
C GLY A 53 20.13 -10.45 -9.08
N VAL A 54 19.47 -9.95 -10.11
CA VAL A 54 20.00 -8.94 -11.07
C VAL A 54 20.60 -7.67 -10.44
N ASN A 55 20.14 -7.28 -9.25
CA ASN A 55 20.66 -6.12 -8.50
C ASN A 55 21.36 -6.51 -7.19
N GLY A 56 21.68 -7.78 -6.99
CA GLY A 56 22.07 -8.36 -5.71
C GLY A 56 23.53 -8.17 -5.30
N VAL A 57 24.37 -7.46 -6.07
CA VAL A 57 25.76 -7.17 -5.70
C VAL A 57 25.80 -6.17 -4.54
N THR A 58 26.11 -6.65 -3.35
CA THR A 58 26.09 -5.91 -2.10
C THR A 58 27.46 -5.27 -1.79
N ALA A 59 27.50 -4.39 -0.77
CA ALA A 59 28.75 -3.82 -0.26
C ALA A 59 29.76 -4.90 0.19
N ALA A 60 29.28 -6.06 0.67
CA ALA A 60 30.13 -7.18 1.06
C ALA A 60 30.88 -7.81 -0.13
N HIS A 61 30.23 -7.90 -1.30
CA HIS A 61 30.88 -8.35 -2.53
C HIS A 61 32.01 -7.38 -2.97
N TRP A 62 31.74 -6.08 -2.92
CA TRP A 62 32.73 -5.06 -3.29
C TRP A 62 33.94 -5.09 -2.36
N LEU A 63 33.70 -5.22 -1.06
CA LEU A 63 34.77 -5.35 -0.06
C LEU A 63 35.61 -6.62 -0.31
N ALA A 64 34.97 -7.74 -0.64
CA ALA A 64 35.66 -8.99 -0.95
C ALA A 64 36.50 -8.87 -2.22
N PHE A 65 36.01 -8.23 -3.30
CA PHE A 65 36.76 -7.99 -4.53
C PHE A 65 38.02 -7.16 -4.27
N GLU A 66 37.90 -6.13 -3.44
CA GLU A 66 39.03 -5.27 -3.05
C GLU A 66 40.05 -6.04 -2.18
N GLN A 67 39.59 -6.74 -1.12
CA GLN A 67 40.46 -7.48 -0.21
C GLN A 67 41.25 -8.59 -0.89
N HIS A 68 40.64 -9.27 -1.88
CA HIS A 68 41.29 -10.38 -2.61
C HIS A 68 42.01 -9.92 -3.89
N GLY A 69 41.94 -8.62 -4.22
CA GLY A 69 42.58 -8.03 -5.39
C GLY A 69 42.07 -8.62 -6.69
N THR A 70 40.73 -8.83 -6.79
CA THR A 70 40.04 -9.32 -7.99
C THR A 70 40.31 -8.38 -9.17
N LYS A 71 40.79 -8.93 -10.29
CA LYS A 71 41.12 -8.14 -11.49
C LYS A 71 40.14 -8.36 -12.63
N GLN A 72 39.43 -9.48 -12.62
CA GLN A 72 38.50 -9.87 -13.68
C GLN A 72 37.28 -10.52 -13.09
N VAL A 73 36.10 -10.15 -13.60
CA VAL A 73 34.81 -10.77 -13.24
C VAL A 73 34.12 -11.27 -14.51
N LEU A 74 33.85 -12.56 -14.54
CA LEU A 74 33.07 -13.24 -15.56
C LEU A 74 31.61 -13.22 -15.14
N ILE A 75 30.77 -12.35 -15.74
CA ILE A 75 29.37 -12.16 -15.42
C ILE A 75 28.56 -13.26 -16.11
N ALA A 76 28.11 -14.23 -15.35
CA ALA A 76 27.35 -15.40 -15.80
C ALA A 76 25.87 -15.28 -15.34
N PHE A 77 25.21 -14.19 -15.74
CA PHE A 77 23.79 -13.96 -15.54
C PHE A 77 22.98 -14.63 -16.64
N ASP A 78 21.69 -14.85 -16.42
CA ASP A 78 20.80 -15.48 -17.38
C ASP A 78 20.82 -14.76 -18.74
N ASN A 79 20.66 -15.51 -19.83
CA ASN A 79 20.64 -14.92 -21.16
C ASN A 79 19.22 -14.52 -21.56
N ASP A 80 18.61 -13.66 -20.75
CA ASP A 80 17.32 -13.03 -20.98
C ASP A 80 17.47 -11.49 -20.97
N GLY A 81 16.36 -10.76 -21.17
CA GLY A 81 16.38 -9.29 -21.19
C GLY A 81 16.87 -8.68 -19.87
N ALA A 82 16.40 -9.21 -18.73
CA ALA A 82 16.70 -8.68 -17.39
C ALA A 82 18.17 -8.96 -17.01
N GLY A 83 18.65 -10.19 -17.24
CA GLY A 83 20.02 -10.60 -16.97
C GLY A 83 21.04 -9.84 -17.85
N ASN A 84 20.72 -9.59 -19.12
CA ASN A 84 21.57 -8.81 -20.01
C ASN A 84 21.67 -7.35 -19.60
N ASP A 85 20.56 -6.69 -19.25
CA ASP A 85 20.55 -5.31 -18.77
C ASP A 85 21.31 -5.16 -17.44
N ALA A 86 21.15 -6.13 -16.55
CA ALA A 86 21.88 -6.16 -15.27
C ALA A 86 23.37 -6.37 -15.46
N ALA A 87 23.77 -7.23 -16.39
CA ALA A 87 25.17 -7.47 -16.73
C ALA A 87 25.85 -6.19 -17.25
N VAL A 88 25.17 -5.41 -18.09
CA VAL A 88 25.67 -4.11 -18.60
C VAL A 88 25.87 -3.11 -17.45
N LYS A 89 24.88 -2.96 -16.57
CA LYS A 89 24.98 -2.06 -15.40
C LYS A 89 26.10 -2.47 -14.45
N LEU A 90 26.25 -3.77 -14.22
CA LEU A 90 27.30 -4.30 -13.38
C LEU A 90 28.67 -4.13 -13.99
N ALA A 91 28.81 -4.34 -15.31
CA ALA A 91 30.06 -4.15 -16.05
C ALA A 91 30.59 -2.71 -15.92
N ALA A 92 29.71 -1.70 -16.06
CA ALA A 92 30.08 -0.30 -15.85
C ALA A 92 30.66 -0.05 -14.45
N ARG A 93 30.00 -0.58 -13.41
CA ARG A 93 30.44 -0.44 -12.01
C ARG A 93 31.75 -1.18 -11.70
N LEU A 94 32.00 -2.31 -12.35
CA LEU A 94 33.27 -3.06 -12.24
C LEU A 94 34.41 -2.27 -12.91
N ALA A 95 34.17 -1.73 -14.11
CA ALA A 95 35.13 -0.90 -14.83
C ALA A 95 35.52 0.36 -14.05
N GLU A 96 34.56 1.07 -13.41
CA GLU A 96 34.84 2.21 -12.54
C GLU A 96 35.80 1.87 -11.40
N LYS A 97 35.81 0.61 -10.94
CA LYS A 97 36.69 0.11 -9.88
C LYS A 97 37.97 -0.55 -10.39
N GLY A 98 38.24 -0.48 -11.69
CA GLY A 98 39.44 -1.05 -12.31
C GLY A 98 39.43 -2.59 -12.40
N ILE A 99 38.23 -3.21 -12.36
CA ILE A 99 38.01 -4.65 -12.52
C ILE A 99 37.47 -4.91 -13.92
N ALA A 100 38.16 -5.74 -14.69
CA ALA A 100 37.79 -6.04 -16.09
C ALA A 100 36.52 -6.93 -16.13
N PRO A 101 35.39 -6.45 -16.70
CA PRO A 101 34.17 -7.22 -16.83
C PRO A 101 34.14 -8.04 -18.11
N PHE A 102 33.68 -9.29 -18.04
CA PHE A 102 33.43 -10.16 -19.19
C PHE A 102 32.04 -10.76 -19.08
N ARG A 103 31.33 -10.93 -20.18
CA ARG A 103 30.02 -11.57 -20.26
C ARG A 103 30.18 -13.04 -20.66
N VAL A 104 29.71 -13.95 -19.83
CA VAL A 104 29.51 -15.36 -20.19
C VAL A 104 28.15 -15.48 -20.87
N VAL A 105 28.11 -15.96 -22.11
CA VAL A 105 26.87 -16.01 -22.90
C VAL A 105 26.37 -17.44 -22.95
N PHE A 106 25.27 -17.73 -22.26
CA PHE A 106 24.56 -19.00 -22.39
C PHE A 106 23.73 -19.03 -23.68
N PRO A 107 23.27 -20.22 -24.13
CA PRO A 107 22.24 -20.29 -25.17
C PRO A 107 21.01 -19.45 -24.83
N PRO A 108 20.24 -18.96 -25.81
CA PRO A 108 19.05 -18.15 -25.56
C PRO A 108 18.10 -18.81 -24.56
N GLU A 109 17.57 -18.02 -23.62
CA GLU A 109 16.62 -18.46 -22.58
C GLU A 109 17.14 -19.59 -21.68
N THR A 110 18.46 -19.66 -21.46
CA THR A 110 19.11 -20.70 -20.65
C THR A 110 19.93 -20.05 -19.54
N ASP A 111 19.86 -20.60 -18.34
CA ASP A 111 20.71 -20.30 -17.18
C ASP A 111 21.83 -21.36 -17.03
N ALA A 112 22.73 -21.17 -16.06
CA ALA A 112 23.81 -22.10 -15.83
C ALA A 112 23.32 -23.48 -15.35
N ASN A 113 22.21 -23.54 -14.61
CA ASN A 113 21.64 -24.78 -14.11
C ASN A 113 20.96 -25.59 -15.24
N ALA A 114 20.17 -24.93 -16.08
CA ALA A 114 19.55 -25.57 -17.24
C ALA A 114 20.62 -26.08 -18.22
N TYR A 115 21.67 -25.30 -18.43
CA TYR A 115 22.80 -25.68 -19.28
C TYR A 115 23.54 -26.92 -18.72
N LEU A 116 23.79 -26.96 -17.40
CA LEU A 116 24.39 -28.11 -16.71
C LEU A 116 23.60 -29.40 -16.96
N CYS A 117 22.27 -29.31 -16.92
CA CYS A 117 21.38 -30.48 -17.11
C CYS A 117 21.34 -30.97 -18.57
N GLN A 118 21.76 -30.19 -19.54
CA GLN A 118 21.71 -30.51 -20.97
C GLN A 118 23.03 -31.07 -21.51
N VAL A 119 24.14 -30.88 -20.79
CA VAL A 119 25.47 -31.25 -21.28
C VAL A 119 25.93 -32.60 -20.69
N ALA A 120 26.58 -33.42 -21.51
CA ALA A 120 27.08 -34.73 -21.08
C ALA A 120 28.38 -34.63 -20.27
N GLU A 121 29.25 -33.66 -20.62
CA GLU A 121 30.53 -33.41 -19.94
C GLU A 121 30.57 -31.95 -19.40
N PRO A 122 30.08 -31.72 -18.18
CA PRO A 122 29.91 -30.36 -17.64
C PRO A 122 31.19 -29.54 -17.60
N ASN A 123 32.31 -30.12 -17.20
CA ASN A 123 33.58 -29.38 -17.09
C ASN A 123 34.06 -28.84 -18.44
N ALA A 124 34.05 -29.68 -19.48
CA ALA A 124 34.46 -29.29 -20.83
C ALA A 124 33.51 -28.22 -21.44
N ALA A 125 32.19 -28.41 -21.25
CA ALA A 125 31.19 -27.51 -21.77
C ALA A 125 31.28 -26.09 -21.11
N PHE A 126 31.43 -26.05 -19.79
CA PHE A 126 31.58 -24.78 -19.07
C PHE A 126 32.93 -24.12 -19.33
N THR A 127 34.00 -24.89 -19.56
CA THR A 127 35.29 -24.34 -19.98
C THR A 127 35.14 -23.59 -21.30
N LEU A 128 34.48 -24.19 -22.30
CA LEU A 128 34.25 -23.54 -23.61
C LEU A 128 33.43 -22.23 -23.47
N LEU A 129 32.42 -22.21 -22.57
CA LEU A 129 31.63 -21.00 -22.29
C LEU A 129 32.49 -19.89 -21.66
N LEU A 130 33.36 -20.24 -20.71
CA LEU A 130 34.22 -19.28 -20.03
C LEU A 130 35.33 -18.76 -20.96
N ASP A 131 35.91 -19.61 -21.82
CA ASP A 131 36.89 -19.23 -22.83
C ASP A 131 36.28 -18.34 -23.92
N GLY A 132 34.98 -18.51 -24.18
CA GLY A 132 34.19 -17.68 -25.10
C GLY A 132 33.64 -16.39 -24.48
N ALA A 133 33.98 -16.06 -23.24
CA ALA A 133 33.44 -14.88 -22.56
C ALA A 133 33.86 -13.57 -23.28
N VAL A 134 32.87 -12.69 -23.53
CA VAL A 134 33.04 -11.46 -24.31
C VAL A 134 33.43 -10.30 -23.40
N PRO A 135 34.51 -9.53 -23.67
CA PRO A 135 34.86 -8.36 -22.88
C PRO A 135 33.81 -7.27 -23.02
N MET A 136 33.46 -6.61 -21.89
CA MET A 136 32.44 -5.54 -21.82
C MET A 136 33.05 -4.15 -21.60
N ALA A 137 34.30 -3.94 -21.97
CA ALA A 137 35.05 -2.71 -21.67
C ALA A 137 34.66 -1.47 -22.50
N ASP A 138 33.86 -1.62 -23.57
CA ASP A 138 33.46 -0.54 -24.47
C ASP A 138 32.02 -0.06 -24.31
N VAL A 139 31.40 -0.26 -23.13
CA VAL A 139 30.09 0.33 -22.83
C VAL A 139 30.32 1.77 -22.34
N PRO A 140 29.86 2.83 -23.04
CA PRO A 140 29.95 4.19 -22.52
C PRO A 140 29.26 4.28 -21.16
N ALA A 141 29.96 4.87 -20.17
CA ALA A 141 29.46 5.06 -18.82
C ALA A 141 28.08 5.73 -18.87
N PRO A 142 27.10 5.28 -18.07
CA PRO A 142 25.83 5.99 -17.96
C PRO A 142 26.12 7.38 -17.40
N VAL A 143 25.83 8.41 -18.19
CA VAL A 143 25.94 9.82 -17.78
C VAL A 143 25.05 9.99 -16.55
N THR A 144 25.65 10.33 -15.42
CA THR A 144 24.94 10.62 -14.17
C THR A 144 23.90 11.71 -14.45
N ALA A 145 22.63 11.40 -14.18
CA ALA A 145 21.45 12.23 -14.40
C ALA A 145 21.38 13.46 -13.46
N SER A 146 22.49 14.19 -13.29
CA SER A 146 22.54 15.40 -12.46
C SER A 146 23.04 16.66 -13.17
N ALA A 147 23.27 16.63 -14.49
CA ALA A 147 23.78 17.82 -15.22
C ALA A 147 23.07 18.12 -16.55
N LEU A 148 21.96 17.47 -16.87
CA LEU A 148 21.19 17.69 -18.11
C LEU A 148 19.69 17.80 -17.82
N ALA A 149 19.31 18.72 -16.92
CA ALA A 149 17.94 19.21 -16.82
C ALA A 149 17.73 20.48 -17.69
N ALA A 150 18.54 20.66 -18.72
CA ALA A 150 18.32 21.68 -19.74
C ALA A 150 18.59 21.01 -21.09
N ASP A 151 17.58 20.99 -21.97
CA ASP A 151 17.58 20.50 -23.34
C ASP A 151 17.58 18.98 -23.55
N LEU A 152 16.50 18.30 -23.12
CA LEU A 152 16.00 17.16 -23.89
C LEU A 152 15.10 17.73 -25.00
N PRO A 153 15.36 17.44 -26.28
CA PRO A 153 14.41 17.77 -27.33
C PRO A 153 13.12 17.01 -27.03
N GLU A 154 11.97 17.70 -27.13
CA GLU A 154 10.65 17.05 -27.14
C GLU A 154 10.69 15.85 -28.08
N PRO A 155 10.05 14.70 -27.73
CA PRO A 155 10.01 13.55 -28.60
C PRO A 155 9.46 13.99 -29.95
N GLN A 156 10.33 14.01 -30.96
CA GLN A 156 9.97 14.42 -32.31
C GLN A 156 8.87 13.49 -32.79
N ALA A 157 7.69 14.05 -33.02
CA ALA A 157 6.61 13.36 -33.70
C ALA A 157 7.16 12.80 -35.03
N LEU A 158 6.85 11.56 -35.35
CA LEU A 158 7.21 10.95 -36.62
C LEU A 158 6.74 11.87 -37.76
N PRO A 159 7.60 12.35 -38.67
CA PRO A 159 7.18 13.28 -39.70
C PRO A 159 6.09 12.64 -40.56
N GLY A 160 4.89 13.24 -40.56
CA GLY A 160 3.75 12.78 -41.35
C GLY A 160 2.82 11.75 -40.71
N VAL A 161 3.01 11.45 -39.41
CA VAL A 161 2.10 10.56 -38.64
C VAL A 161 1.29 11.42 -37.66
N VAL A 162 -0.04 11.39 -37.78
CA VAL A 162 -0.96 12.04 -36.86
C VAL A 162 -1.73 10.96 -36.11
N CYS A 163 -1.67 10.99 -34.76
CA CYS A 163 -2.35 10.05 -33.89
C CYS A 163 -3.41 10.79 -33.07
N GLU A 164 -4.67 10.33 -33.13
CA GLU A 164 -5.78 10.91 -32.38
C GLU A 164 -6.56 9.81 -31.66
N ARG A 165 -7.18 10.14 -30.53
CA ARG A 165 -8.05 9.22 -29.80
C ARG A 165 -9.48 9.41 -30.26
N GLY A 166 -10.12 8.33 -30.75
CA GLY A 166 -11.55 8.30 -31.07
C GLY A 166 -12.43 8.23 -29.83
N ASP A 167 -13.70 8.60 -29.97
CA ASP A 167 -14.69 8.68 -28.89
C ASP A 167 -14.96 7.34 -28.18
N ASN A 168 -14.72 6.22 -28.86
CA ASN A 168 -14.95 4.86 -28.34
C ASN A 168 -13.67 4.16 -27.84
N GLY A 169 -12.59 4.91 -27.55
CA GLY A 169 -11.31 4.34 -27.13
C GLY A 169 -10.48 3.71 -28.26
N GLU A 170 -10.83 3.99 -29.51
CA GLU A 170 -10.09 3.64 -30.71
C GLU A 170 -8.86 4.56 -30.87
N LEU A 171 -7.82 4.07 -31.52
CA LEU A 171 -6.68 4.90 -31.94
C LEU A 171 -6.77 5.15 -33.46
N LEU A 172 -6.83 6.41 -33.82
CA LEU A 172 -6.85 6.87 -35.21
C LEU A 172 -5.43 7.28 -35.60
N ILE A 173 -4.88 6.70 -36.69
CA ILE A 173 -3.55 7.01 -37.18
C ILE A 173 -3.66 7.38 -38.65
N SER A 174 -3.23 8.59 -39.01
CA SER A 174 -3.17 9.08 -40.38
C SER A 174 -1.76 9.00 -40.92
N LEU A 175 -1.56 8.27 -42.02
CA LEU A 175 -0.30 8.07 -42.72
C LEU A 175 -0.47 8.38 -44.21
N ALA A 176 -0.10 9.55 -44.65
CA ALA A 176 -0.31 10.02 -46.03
C ALA A 176 -1.75 9.86 -46.48
N SER A 177 -2.07 8.97 -47.48
CA SER A 177 -3.42 8.69 -47.94
C SER A 177 -4.14 7.60 -47.12
N LEU A 178 -3.44 6.95 -46.18
CA LEU A 178 -3.98 5.83 -45.40
C LEU A 178 -4.43 6.27 -44.02
N HIS A 179 -5.70 6.07 -43.71
CA HIS A 179 -6.28 6.29 -42.38
C HIS A 179 -6.53 4.94 -41.71
N TRP A 180 -5.88 4.77 -40.54
CA TRP A 180 -5.98 3.56 -39.72
C TRP A 180 -6.87 3.79 -38.52
N VAL A 181 -7.74 2.82 -38.24
CA VAL A 181 -8.56 2.76 -37.02
C VAL A 181 -8.20 1.47 -36.29
N LEU A 182 -7.61 1.59 -35.11
CA LEU A 182 -7.16 0.46 -34.31
C LEU A 182 -8.08 0.27 -33.11
N ARG A 183 -8.67 -0.93 -32.97
CA ARG A 183 -9.58 -1.32 -31.90
C ARG A 183 -8.96 -2.43 -31.05
N GLY A 184 -9.25 -2.41 -29.73
CA GLY A 184 -8.77 -3.43 -28.79
C GLY A 184 -7.47 -3.08 -28.09
N LEU A 185 -6.94 -1.87 -28.26
CA LEU A 185 -5.70 -1.42 -27.59
C LEU A 185 -5.81 -1.39 -26.06
N GLY A 186 -6.99 -1.15 -25.50
CA GLY A 186 -7.21 -1.16 -24.06
C GLY A 186 -7.00 -2.52 -23.37
N ALA A 187 -7.04 -3.61 -24.14
CA ALA A 187 -6.77 -4.96 -23.65
C ALA A 187 -5.29 -5.37 -23.74
N VAL A 188 -4.45 -4.54 -24.40
CA VAL A 188 -3.04 -4.84 -24.65
C VAL A 188 -2.16 -4.01 -23.70
N LYS A 189 -1.41 -4.68 -22.83
CA LYS A 189 -0.44 -4.01 -21.92
C LYS A 189 0.75 -3.46 -22.71
N ALA A 190 1.24 -2.29 -22.31
CA ALA A 190 2.47 -1.71 -22.87
C ALA A 190 3.66 -2.67 -22.66
N GLY A 191 4.47 -2.88 -23.71
CA GLY A 191 5.60 -3.82 -23.68
C GLY A 191 5.21 -5.30 -23.79
N SER A 192 3.96 -5.63 -24.13
CA SER A 192 3.53 -7.02 -24.37
C SER A 192 4.20 -7.59 -25.63
N ALA A 193 4.68 -8.84 -25.54
CA ALA A 193 5.22 -9.59 -26.68
C ALA A 193 4.14 -9.94 -27.75
N VAL A 194 2.86 -9.80 -27.44
CA VAL A 194 1.73 -10.07 -28.32
C VAL A 194 0.82 -8.85 -28.32
N MET A 195 0.50 -8.32 -29.53
CA MET A 195 -0.35 -7.15 -29.71
C MET A 195 -1.44 -7.46 -30.75
N LYS A 196 -2.42 -8.28 -30.33
CA LYS A 196 -3.57 -8.65 -31.16
C LYS A 196 -4.64 -7.56 -31.06
N LEU A 197 -4.98 -6.97 -32.19
CA LEU A 197 -6.00 -5.93 -32.32
C LEU A 197 -6.73 -6.04 -33.66
N ASN A 198 -7.86 -5.37 -33.78
CA ASN A 198 -8.54 -5.19 -35.04
C ASN A 198 -8.04 -3.91 -35.70
N ALA A 199 -7.44 -4.02 -36.88
CA ALA A 199 -6.94 -2.90 -37.66
C ALA A 199 -7.81 -2.71 -38.90
N GLN A 200 -8.31 -1.50 -39.06
CA GLN A 200 -9.05 -1.06 -40.24
C GLN A 200 -8.21 0.00 -40.95
N VAL A 201 -8.02 -0.13 -42.26
CA VAL A 201 -7.29 0.84 -43.09
C VAL A 201 -8.21 1.32 -44.21
N LEU A 202 -8.31 2.63 -44.38
CA LEU A 202 -9.01 3.32 -45.45
C LEU A 202 -8.00 4.06 -46.31
N ASP A 203 -7.99 3.80 -47.59
CA ASP A 203 -7.28 4.65 -48.55
C ASP A 203 -8.20 5.81 -49.01
N THR A 204 -7.83 7.01 -48.67
CA THR A 204 -8.61 8.21 -48.96
C THR A 204 -8.63 8.59 -50.45
N GLN A 205 -7.70 8.05 -51.26
CA GLN A 205 -7.66 8.31 -52.72
C GLN A 205 -8.63 7.41 -53.47
N SER A 206 -8.68 6.13 -53.14
CA SER A 206 -9.58 5.16 -53.77
C SER A 206 -10.94 5.04 -53.07
N GLY A 207 -11.03 5.46 -51.79
CA GLY A 207 -12.21 5.25 -50.95
C GLY A 207 -12.41 3.80 -50.51
N VAL A 208 -11.46 2.91 -50.79
CA VAL A 208 -11.53 1.49 -50.44
C VAL A 208 -11.09 1.27 -49.02
N LEU A 209 -11.77 0.37 -48.33
CA LEU A 209 -11.56 0.06 -46.90
C LEU A 209 -11.25 -1.43 -46.74
N PHE A 210 -10.26 -1.77 -45.93
CA PHE A 210 -9.97 -3.14 -45.50
C PHE A 210 -9.92 -3.21 -43.96
N ALA A 211 -10.46 -4.27 -43.36
CA ALA A 211 -10.47 -4.49 -41.93
C ALA A 211 -10.27 -5.95 -41.58
N ASP A 212 -9.28 -6.26 -40.72
CA ASP A 212 -9.02 -7.62 -40.21
C ASP A 212 -8.27 -7.58 -38.88
N GLY A 213 -8.23 -8.74 -38.20
CA GLY A 213 -7.44 -8.92 -36.98
C GLY A 213 -5.94 -9.06 -37.31
N VAL A 214 -5.09 -8.31 -36.62
CA VAL A 214 -3.63 -8.38 -36.78
C VAL A 214 -2.93 -8.40 -35.43
N ASP A 215 -1.90 -9.24 -35.32
CA ASP A 215 -0.93 -9.15 -34.24
C ASP A 215 0.25 -8.28 -34.73
N LEU A 216 0.31 -7.06 -34.22
CA LEU A 216 1.33 -6.09 -34.66
C LEU A 216 2.75 -6.49 -34.24
N MET A 217 2.93 -7.32 -33.21
CA MET A 217 4.27 -7.81 -32.83
C MET A 217 4.73 -8.97 -33.72
N SER A 218 3.81 -9.75 -34.32
CA SER A 218 4.14 -10.88 -35.17
C SER A 218 4.44 -10.45 -36.62
N ALA A 219 5.68 -10.63 -37.08
CA ALA A 219 6.07 -10.35 -38.48
C ALA A 219 5.23 -11.16 -39.50
N ARG A 220 4.90 -12.41 -39.16
CA ARG A 220 4.07 -13.27 -40.01
C ARG A 220 2.63 -12.75 -40.12
N SER A 221 2.06 -12.29 -39.01
CA SER A 221 0.72 -11.71 -39.00
C SER A 221 0.67 -10.40 -39.79
N ARG A 222 1.63 -9.49 -39.59
CA ARG A 222 1.75 -8.25 -40.38
C ARG A 222 1.90 -8.53 -41.88
N GLN A 223 2.66 -9.56 -42.25
CA GLN A 223 2.80 -9.93 -43.65
C GLN A 223 1.48 -10.49 -44.24
N GLY A 224 0.75 -11.31 -43.50
CA GLY A 224 -0.55 -11.82 -43.91
C GLY A 224 -1.56 -10.70 -44.17
N TYR A 225 -1.67 -9.78 -43.17
CA TYR A 225 -2.52 -8.59 -43.26
C TYR A 225 -2.13 -7.71 -44.45
N ALA A 226 -0.83 -7.38 -44.62
CA ALA A 226 -0.37 -6.52 -45.72
C ALA A 226 -0.67 -7.10 -47.08
N ARG A 227 -0.57 -8.43 -47.27
CA ARG A 227 -0.89 -9.10 -48.54
C ARG A 227 -2.39 -8.99 -48.89
N GLN A 228 -3.26 -9.24 -47.92
CA GLN A 228 -4.69 -9.18 -48.12
C GLN A 228 -5.16 -7.75 -48.37
N ALA A 229 -4.72 -6.82 -47.53
CA ALA A 229 -5.03 -5.41 -47.67
C ALA A 229 -4.53 -4.82 -48.99
N ALA A 230 -3.32 -5.23 -49.44
CA ALA A 230 -2.75 -4.79 -50.72
C ALA A 230 -3.64 -5.21 -51.92
N ALA A 231 -4.16 -6.43 -51.88
CA ALA A 231 -5.02 -6.96 -52.96
C ALA A 231 -6.35 -6.19 -53.04
N GLU A 232 -6.94 -5.78 -51.92
CA GLU A 232 -8.22 -5.06 -51.87
C GLU A 232 -8.06 -3.56 -52.18
N LEU A 233 -7.01 -2.92 -51.60
CA LEU A 233 -6.77 -1.49 -51.77
C LEU A 233 -6.08 -1.13 -53.08
N GLY A 234 -5.61 -2.11 -53.85
CA GLY A 234 -4.87 -1.88 -55.11
C GLY A 234 -3.46 -1.29 -54.89
N LEU A 235 -2.89 -1.48 -53.68
CA LEU A 235 -1.57 -0.98 -53.29
C LEU A 235 -0.51 -2.07 -53.38
N THR A 236 0.76 -1.71 -53.25
CA THR A 236 1.84 -2.72 -53.16
C THR A 236 1.95 -3.32 -51.76
N GLU A 237 2.27 -4.62 -51.68
CA GLU A 237 2.52 -5.28 -50.36
C GLU A 237 3.66 -4.58 -49.61
N GLY A 238 4.66 -4.02 -50.31
CA GLY A 238 5.78 -3.32 -49.72
C GLY A 238 5.38 -2.01 -49.04
N ASP A 239 4.42 -1.26 -49.61
CA ASP A 239 3.95 0.01 -49.06
C ASP A 239 3.13 -0.24 -47.77
N LEU A 240 2.26 -1.26 -47.78
CA LEU A 240 1.48 -1.62 -46.60
C LEU A 240 2.33 -2.23 -45.49
N LYS A 241 3.39 -2.96 -45.80
CA LYS A 241 4.36 -3.42 -44.80
C LYS A 241 5.06 -2.25 -44.12
N ARG A 242 5.45 -1.22 -44.89
CA ARG A 242 6.06 0.00 -44.33
C ARG A 242 5.07 0.77 -43.47
N ALA A 243 3.85 0.93 -43.93
CA ALA A 243 2.76 1.58 -43.18
C ALA A 243 2.46 0.85 -41.85
N LEU A 244 2.36 -0.50 -41.85
CA LEU A 244 2.20 -1.29 -40.63
C LEU A 244 3.37 -1.17 -39.65
N GLY A 245 4.59 -1.01 -40.15
CA GLY A 245 5.77 -0.71 -39.32
C GLY A 245 5.64 0.65 -38.63
N GLN A 246 5.19 1.68 -39.36
CA GLN A 246 4.93 3.01 -38.79
C GLN A 246 3.74 3.00 -37.82
N VAL A 247 2.69 2.25 -38.10
CA VAL A 247 1.57 2.03 -37.18
C VAL A 247 2.03 1.38 -35.89
N LEU A 248 2.86 0.33 -35.94
CA LEU A 248 3.42 -0.31 -34.75
C LEU A 248 4.21 0.70 -33.91
N GLN A 249 5.12 1.44 -34.55
CA GLN A 249 5.94 2.44 -33.85
C GLN A 249 5.08 3.57 -33.23
N ALA A 250 4.03 4.00 -33.94
CA ALA A 250 3.09 4.99 -33.44
C ALA A 250 2.29 4.48 -32.23
N VAL A 251 1.86 3.21 -32.25
CA VAL A 251 1.17 2.56 -31.13
C VAL A 251 2.08 2.42 -29.91
N GLU A 252 3.35 2.00 -30.10
CA GLU A 252 4.32 1.90 -29.02
C GLU A 252 4.61 3.28 -28.38
N GLN A 253 4.79 4.32 -29.18
CA GLN A 253 4.95 5.69 -28.68
C GLN A 253 3.71 6.18 -27.94
N TRP A 254 2.52 5.91 -28.48
CA TRP A 254 1.26 6.26 -27.82
C TRP A 254 1.07 5.53 -26.50
N GLN A 255 1.42 4.23 -26.41
CA GLN A 255 1.37 3.47 -25.17
C GLN A 255 2.41 3.99 -24.14
N GLN A 256 3.61 4.35 -24.57
CA GLN A 256 4.63 4.97 -23.69
C GLN A 256 4.16 6.33 -23.16
N GLN A 257 3.58 7.16 -24.02
CA GLN A 257 3.00 8.45 -23.62
C GLN A 257 1.75 8.25 -22.74
N GLY A 258 0.97 7.20 -23.00
CA GLY A 258 -0.19 6.80 -22.19
C GLY A 258 0.22 6.27 -20.83
N ALA A 259 1.28 5.49 -20.73
CA ALA A 259 1.85 5.02 -19.47
C ALA A 259 2.41 6.19 -18.62
N ALA A 260 3.03 7.18 -19.26
CA ALA A 260 3.43 8.44 -18.60
C ALA A 260 2.22 9.34 -18.23
N ARG A 261 1.07 9.18 -18.89
CA ARG A 261 -0.19 9.91 -18.59
C ARG A 261 -1.08 9.23 -17.56
N VAL A 262 -0.83 7.96 -17.21
CA VAL A 262 -1.52 7.23 -16.11
C VAL A 262 -0.84 7.50 -14.76
N GLU A 263 0.29 8.17 -14.68
CA GLU A 263 0.59 9.01 -13.52
C GLU A 263 -0.57 10.02 -13.41
N GLN A 264 -1.48 9.75 -12.48
CA GLN A 264 -2.62 10.61 -12.17
C GLN A 264 -2.11 12.06 -12.18
N LYS A 265 -2.57 12.88 -13.12
CA LYS A 265 -2.27 14.31 -13.10
C LYS A 265 -2.70 14.80 -11.73
N ILE A 266 -1.75 15.02 -10.84
CA ILE A 266 -2.02 15.73 -9.57
C ILE A 266 -2.64 17.06 -10.01
N PRO A 267 -3.87 17.39 -9.58
CA PRO A 267 -4.50 18.63 -9.97
C PRO A 267 -3.55 19.78 -9.61
N GLU A 268 -3.20 20.58 -10.59
CA GLU A 268 -2.35 21.75 -10.34
C GLU A 268 -3.16 22.74 -9.49
N MET A 269 -2.66 22.99 -8.31
CA MET A 269 -3.24 23.93 -7.36
C MET A 269 -2.98 25.36 -7.87
N ASN A 270 -4.02 26.16 -8.05
CA ASN A 270 -3.80 27.55 -8.41
C ASN A 270 -3.17 28.34 -7.23
N PRO A 271 -2.52 29.50 -7.47
CA PRO A 271 -1.84 30.26 -6.41
C PRO A 271 -2.75 30.64 -5.23
N THR A 272 -3.99 31.00 -5.50
CA THR A 272 -4.98 31.37 -4.47
C THR A 272 -5.39 30.18 -3.60
N GLU A 273 -5.62 29.04 -4.20
CA GLU A 273 -5.93 27.79 -3.48
C GLU A 273 -4.74 27.34 -2.61
N ARG A 274 -3.52 27.49 -3.13
CA ARG A 274 -2.31 27.18 -2.38
C ARG A 274 -2.13 28.11 -1.18
N GLU A 275 -2.38 29.41 -1.35
CA GLU A 275 -2.31 30.38 -0.27
C GLU A 275 -3.35 30.07 0.82
N ALA A 276 -4.59 29.79 0.44
CA ALA A 276 -5.65 29.40 1.37
C ALA A 276 -5.29 28.12 2.15
N ALA A 277 -4.76 27.09 1.47
CA ALA A 277 -4.34 25.85 2.09
C ALA A 277 -3.15 26.06 3.07
N LEU A 278 -2.17 26.89 2.70
CA LEU A 278 -1.07 27.26 3.59
C LEU A 278 -1.57 28.06 4.80
N ALA A 279 -2.50 29.00 4.61
CA ALA A 279 -3.11 29.76 5.69
C ALA A 279 -3.84 28.85 6.70
N LEU A 280 -4.53 27.81 6.22
CA LEU A 280 -5.10 26.78 7.09
C LEU A 280 -4.01 26.06 7.90
N LEU A 281 -2.96 25.55 7.24
CA LEU A 281 -1.89 24.77 7.89
C LEU A 281 -1.03 25.60 8.84
N GLN A 282 -0.95 26.89 8.64
CA GLN A 282 -0.22 27.84 9.48
C GLN A 282 -1.06 28.45 10.60
N ALA A 283 -2.37 28.17 10.64
CA ALA A 283 -3.26 28.74 11.65
C ALA A 283 -2.86 28.26 13.07
N PRO A 284 -2.70 29.16 14.04
CA PRO A 284 -2.34 28.78 15.43
C PRO A 284 -3.36 27.83 16.08
N THR A 285 -4.63 27.90 15.64
CA THR A 285 -5.73 27.07 16.13
C THR A 285 -6.08 25.95 15.13
N LEU A 286 -5.09 25.39 14.43
CA LEU A 286 -5.27 24.43 13.34
C LEU A 286 -6.20 23.28 13.72
N VAL A 287 -5.98 22.63 14.86
CA VAL A 287 -6.79 21.47 15.30
C VAL A 287 -8.24 21.87 15.57
N SER A 288 -8.46 22.99 16.25
CA SER A 288 -9.81 23.51 16.51
C SER A 288 -10.53 23.87 15.21
N ARG A 289 -9.80 24.45 14.24
CA ARG A 289 -10.31 24.76 12.91
C ARG A 289 -10.71 23.50 12.15
N ILE A 290 -9.83 22.48 12.10
CA ILE A 290 -10.13 21.18 11.48
C ILE A 290 -11.37 20.55 12.12
N THR A 291 -11.49 20.60 13.45
CA THR A 291 -12.67 20.05 14.16
C THR A 291 -13.96 20.78 13.79
N ALA A 292 -13.91 22.11 13.66
CA ALA A 292 -15.05 22.92 13.23
C ALA A 292 -15.43 22.63 11.77
N ASP A 293 -14.43 22.56 10.87
CA ASP A 293 -14.63 22.26 9.45
C ASP A 293 -15.20 20.84 9.25
N LEU A 294 -14.74 19.84 10.02
CA LEU A 294 -15.29 18.49 10.03
C LEU A 294 -16.76 18.48 10.48
N ALA A 295 -17.12 19.25 11.49
CA ALA A 295 -18.51 19.39 11.93
C ALA A 295 -19.37 20.06 10.85
N ALA A 296 -18.85 21.07 10.16
CA ALA A 296 -19.51 21.75 9.03
C ALA A 296 -19.73 20.81 7.84
N CYS A 297 -18.88 19.81 7.65
CA CYS A 297 -19.03 18.77 6.62
C CYS A 297 -20.22 17.80 6.86
N GLY A 298 -20.95 17.97 7.95
CA GLY A 298 -22.29 17.39 8.13
C GLY A 298 -22.33 16.04 8.85
N VAL A 299 -21.36 15.76 9.72
CA VAL A 299 -21.43 14.67 10.71
C VAL A 299 -21.61 15.27 12.09
N VAL A 300 -22.65 14.85 12.80
CA VAL A 300 -23.02 15.40 14.10
C VAL A 300 -22.47 14.52 15.23
N GLY A 301 -21.97 15.15 16.31
CA GLY A 301 -21.68 14.49 17.59
C GLY A 301 -20.51 13.52 17.62
N GLU A 302 -19.69 13.47 16.56
CA GLU A 302 -18.57 12.53 16.41
C GLU A 302 -17.20 13.24 16.38
N SER A 303 -17.05 14.37 17.07
CA SER A 303 -15.86 15.23 16.96
C SER A 303 -14.54 14.49 17.25
N THR A 304 -14.50 13.68 18.31
CA THR A 304 -13.31 12.89 18.68
C THR A 304 -12.99 11.83 17.63
N ASN A 305 -14.01 11.08 17.17
CA ASN A 305 -13.82 10.06 16.14
C ASN A 305 -13.39 10.65 14.79
N LEU A 306 -13.99 11.79 14.40
CA LEU A 306 -13.61 12.51 13.18
C LEU A 306 -12.19 13.03 13.24
N LEU A 307 -11.79 13.66 14.35
CA LEU A 307 -10.43 14.17 14.53
C LEU A 307 -9.42 13.03 14.56
N ALA A 308 -9.72 11.93 15.26
CA ALA A 308 -8.86 10.76 15.28
C ALA A 308 -8.72 10.11 13.90
N GLY A 309 -9.82 10.00 13.15
CA GLY A 309 -9.81 9.53 11.76
C GLY A 309 -8.96 10.42 10.85
N TYR A 310 -9.10 11.74 10.97
CA TYR A 310 -8.31 12.72 10.23
C TYR A 310 -6.81 12.62 10.55
N LEU A 311 -6.44 12.54 11.82
CA LEU A 311 -5.05 12.35 12.25
C LEU A 311 -4.48 11.02 11.79
N ALA A 312 -5.29 9.96 11.84
CA ALA A 312 -4.90 8.68 11.29
C ALA A 312 -4.68 8.77 9.75
N ALA A 313 -5.52 9.52 9.04
CA ALA A 313 -5.33 9.78 7.61
C ALA A 313 -4.02 10.56 7.32
N VAL A 314 -3.66 11.55 8.17
CA VAL A 314 -2.36 12.24 8.09
C VAL A 314 -1.20 11.27 8.27
N SER A 315 -1.34 10.26 9.15
CA SER A 315 -0.29 9.27 9.42
C SER A 315 0.15 8.47 8.19
N ARG A 316 -0.61 8.47 7.08
CA ARG A 316 -0.20 7.82 5.81
C ARG A 316 1.16 8.32 5.30
N LYS A 317 1.55 9.55 5.68
CA LYS A 317 2.85 10.13 5.34
C LYS A 317 4.00 9.65 6.24
N LEU A 318 3.71 8.93 7.32
CA LEU A 318 4.70 8.32 8.21
C LEU A 318 5.15 6.94 7.69
N PRO A 319 6.34 6.46 8.10
CA PRO A 319 6.83 5.12 7.73
C PRO A 319 5.96 3.97 8.25
N LYS A 320 5.25 4.17 9.37
CA LYS A 320 4.33 3.19 9.97
C LYS A 320 3.00 3.87 10.28
N PRO A 321 2.07 3.92 9.32
CA PRO A 321 0.77 4.56 9.50
C PRO A 321 -0.10 3.86 10.55
N LEU A 322 -1.04 4.61 11.12
CA LEU A 322 -2.13 4.05 11.91
C LEU A 322 -3.10 3.28 10.99
N ALA A 323 -3.79 2.29 11.58
CA ALA A 323 -4.96 1.69 10.98
C ALA A 323 -6.19 2.03 11.83
N VAL A 324 -7.33 2.23 11.20
CA VAL A 324 -8.62 2.54 11.85
C VAL A 324 -9.63 1.47 11.51
N LEU A 325 -10.36 1.00 12.52
CA LEU A 325 -11.53 0.15 12.37
C LEU A 325 -12.74 0.83 13.01
N ILE A 326 -13.74 1.17 12.22
CA ILE A 326 -15.00 1.74 12.69
C ILE A 326 -16.00 0.58 12.92
N GLN A 327 -16.30 0.28 14.18
CA GLN A 327 -17.16 -0.83 14.57
C GLN A 327 -18.42 -0.31 15.26
N SER A 328 -19.61 -0.61 14.72
CA SER A 328 -20.91 -0.26 15.29
C SER A 328 -22.01 -1.10 14.66
N SER A 329 -23.25 -0.99 15.15
CA SER A 329 -24.40 -1.68 14.58
C SER A 329 -24.68 -1.28 13.12
N SER A 330 -25.55 -2.03 12.45
CA SER A 330 -26.02 -1.67 11.11
C SER A 330 -26.76 -0.33 11.14
N ALA A 331 -26.58 0.49 10.12
CA ALA A 331 -27.19 1.83 9.99
C ALA A 331 -26.75 2.86 11.04
N ALA A 332 -25.74 2.59 11.86
CA ALA A 332 -25.26 3.52 12.89
C ALA A 332 -24.49 4.75 12.34
N GLY A 333 -24.19 4.81 11.03
CA GLY A 333 -23.45 5.92 10.42
C GLY A 333 -21.95 5.68 10.22
N LYS A 334 -21.47 4.43 10.29
CA LYS A 334 -20.06 4.07 10.07
C LYS A 334 -19.50 4.58 8.74
N SER A 335 -20.24 4.33 7.65
CA SER A 335 -19.83 4.79 6.32
C SER A 335 -19.82 6.31 6.25
N SER A 336 -20.78 7.00 6.86
CA SER A 336 -20.80 8.47 6.92
C SER A 336 -19.59 9.04 7.67
N LEU A 337 -19.16 8.39 8.77
CA LEU A 337 -17.97 8.77 9.52
C LEU A 337 -16.70 8.57 8.67
N MET A 338 -16.59 7.42 7.99
CA MET A 338 -15.48 7.12 7.09
C MET A 338 -15.43 8.10 5.92
N ASP A 339 -16.55 8.31 5.24
CA ASP A 339 -16.64 9.20 4.07
C ASP A 339 -16.35 10.65 4.44
N ALA A 340 -16.76 11.11 5.61
CA ALA A 340 -16.47 12.46 6.09
C ALA A 340 -14.97 12.72 6.23
N VAL A 341 -14.20 11.74 6.68
CA VAL A 341 -12.73 11.81 6.73
C VAL A 341 -12.13 11.69 5.33
N LEU A 342 -12.56 10.70 4.54
CA LEU A 342 -11.98 10.40 3.23
C LEU A 342 -12.21 11.54 2.22
N ASN A 343 -13.34 12.22 2.28
CA ASN A 343 -13.63 13.35 1.38
C ASN A 343 -12.65 14.51 1.55
N LEU A 344 -12.06 14.67 2.74
CA LEU A 344 -11.04 15.70 3.00
C LEU A 344 -9.63 15.29 2.52
N ILE A 345 -9.47 14.07 2.00
CA ILE A 345 -8.20 13.56 1.47
C ILE A 345 -8.25 13.58 -0.06
N PRO A 346 -7.15 13.97 -0.73
CA PRO A 346 -7.08 13.97 -2.20
C PRO A 346 -7.46 12.62 -2.80
N GLU A 347 -8.17 12.62 -3.93
CA GLU A 347 -8.61 11.39 -4.59
C GLU A 347 -7.44 10.50 -5.02
N GLU A 348 -6.35 11.10 -5.46
CA GLU A 348 -5.12 10.42 -5.86
C GLU A 348 -4.38 9.73 -4.70
N GLU A 349 -4.67 10.13 -3.44
CA GLU A 349 -4.08 9.58 -2.23
C GLU A 349 -5.01 8.62 -1.46
N ARG A 350 -6.16 8.25 -2.04
CA ARG A 350 -7.10 7.30 -1.45
C ARG A 350 -7.57 6.26 -2.46
N ILE A 351 -7.82 5.07 -1.98
CA ILE A 351 -8.42 3.98 -2.74
C ILE A 351 -9.54 3.41 -1.87
N GLN A 352 -10.76 3.43 -2.39
CA GLN A 352 -11.95 3.00 -1.65
C GLN A 352 -12.64 1.86 -2.39
N TYR A 353 -12.93 0.79 -1.65
CA TYR A 353 -13.69 -0.36 -2.13
C TYR A 353 -14.91 -0.60 -1.24
N SER A 354 -16.06 -0.86 -1.85
CA SER A 354 -17.25 -1.32 -1.12
C SER A 354 -17.04 -2.74 -0.59
N ALA A 355 -16.50 -3.63 -1.43
CA ALA A 355 -16.18 -5.00 -1.05
C ALA A 355 -14.85 -5.42 -1.70
N MET A 356 -14.12 -6.32 -1.06
CA MET A 356 -12.85 -6.85 -1.55
C MET A 356 -12.72 -8.32 -1.18
N THR A 357 -12.23 -9.14 -2.10
CA THR A 357 -11.84 -10.52 -1.79
C THR A 357 -10.41 -10.56 -1.26
N GLY A 358 -10.08 -11.58 -0.46
CA GLY A 358 -8.73 -11.74 0.08
C GLY A 358 -7.64 -11.82 -1.00
N GLN A 359 -7.98 -12.28 -2.19
CA GLN A 359 -7.05 -12.38 -3.32
C GLN A 359 -6.90 -11.07 -4.10
N SER A 360 -7.95 -10.24 -4.18
CA SER A 360 -7.91 -9.00 -4.97
C SER A 360 -6.87 -8.00 -4.48
N LEU A 361 -6.54 -8.02 -3.18
CA LEU A 361 -5.50 -7.17 -2.61
C LEU A 361 -4.11 -7.43 -3.23
N PHE A 362 -3.82 -8.68 -3.57
CA PHE A 362 -2.54 -9.07 -4.17
C PHE A 362 -2.40 -8.60 -5.61
N TYR A 363 -3.52 -8.49 -6.34
CA TYR A 363 -3.52 -7.99 -7.72
C TYR A 363 -3.45 -6.45 -7.81
N LEU A 364 -3.52 -5.75 -6.67
CA LEU A 364 -3.23 -4.31 -6.59
C LEU A 364 -1.73 -3.99 -6.73
N GLY A 365 -0.86 -5.00 -6.89
CA GLY A 365 0.59 -4.83 -6.99
C GLY A 365 1.05 -3.89 -8.12
N GLU A 366 0.23 -3.68 -9.15
CA GLU A 366 0.48 -2.67 -10.19
C GLU A 366 0.10 -1.25 -9.72
N THR A 367 -0.64 -1.10 -8.61
CA THR A 367 -1.06 0.19 -8.06
C THR A 367 -0.12 0.57 -6.92
N ASN A 368 0.55 1.70 -7.03
CA ASN A 368 1.37 2.23 -5.93
C ASN A 368 0.48 2.61 -4.74
N LEU A 369 0.60 1.89 -3.62
CA LEU A 369 -0.12 2.16 -2.36
C LEU A 369 0.68 3.02 -1.39
N GLN A 370 1.92 3.37 -1.70
CA GLN A 370 2.76 4.15 -0.80
C GLN A 370 2.13 5.51 -0.48
N HIS A 371 2.04 5.80 0.81
CA HIS A 371 1.46 7.02 1.36
C HIS A 371 -0.01 7.26 0.98
N LYS A 372 -0.75 6.19 0.64
CA LYS A 372 -2.19 6.24 0.34
C LYS A 372 -3.03 5.67 1.48
N ILE A 373 -4.31 5.93 1.40
CA ILE A 373 -5.33 5.33 2.26
C ILE A 373 -6.03 4.22 1.48
N LEU A 374 -6.10 3.03 2.06
CA LEU A 374 -6.93 1.94 1.58
C LEU A 374 -8.16 1.83 2.49
N ALA A 375 -9.32 2.18 1.96
CA ALA A 375 -10.60 2.15 2.66
C ALA A 375 -11.45 0.98 2.18
N ILE A 376 -12.01 0.20 3.13
CA ILE A 376 -12.90 -0.93 2.84
C ILE A 376 -14.16 -0.79 3.69
N ALA A 377 -15.32 -0.71 3.03
CA ALA A 377 -16.57 -0.31 3.66
C ALA A 377 -17.44 -1.46 4.19
N GLU A 378 -17.19 -2.72 3.84
CA GLU A 378 -18.06 -3.85 4.18
C GLU A 378 -17.35 -4.93 5.00
N GLU A 379 -18.13 -5.54 5.91
CA GLU A 379 -17.69 -6.60 6.84
C GLU A 379 -17.09 -7.81 6.11
N GLU A 380 -17.77 -8.30 5.07
CA GLU A 380 -17.34 -9.50 4.34
C GLU A 380 -15.99 -9.26 3.66
N GLY A 381 -15.78 -8.07 3.06
CA GLY A 381 -14.51 -7.68 2.46
C GLY A 381 -13.37 -7.62 3.48
N VAL A 382 -13.62 -7.07 4.65
CA VAL A 382 -12.63 -7.01 5.74
C VAL A 382 -12.27 -8.42 6.23
N ARG A 383 -13.25 -9.29 6.44
CA ARG A 383 -13.04 -10.66 6.91
C ARG A 383 -12.23 -11.49 5.92
N GLN A 384 -12.55 -11.43 4.64
CA GLN A 384 -11.84 -12.16 3.58
C GLN A 384 -10.42 -11.65 3.35
N ALA A 385 -10.19 -10.35 3.51
CA ALA A 385 -8.90 -9.72 3.32
C ALA A 385 -8.06 -9.63 4.62
N ALA A 386 -8.59 -10.02 5.77
CA ALA A 386 -7.97 -9.79 7.09
C ALA A 386 -6.52 -10.25 7.17
N TYR A 387 -6.18 -11.42 6.61
CA TYR A 387 -4.81 -11.92 6.61
C TYR A 387 -3.86 -11.02 5.81
N ALA A 388 -4.24 -10.62 4.61
CA ALA A 388 -3.43 -9.76 3.75
C ALA A 388 -3.30 -8.34 4.33
N LEU A 389 -4.38 -7.80 4.92
CA LEU A 389 -4.37 -6.51 5.61
C LEU A 389 -3.43 -6.51 6.82
N LYS A 390 -3.40 -7.61 7.59
CA LYS A 390 -2.48 -7.78 8.73
C LYS A 390 -1.01 -7.76 8.29
N LEU A 391 -0.65 -8.45 7.21
CA LEU A 391 0.70 -8.45 6.65
C LEU A 391 1.09 -7.05 6.16
N LEU A 392 0.22 -6.40 5.40
CA LEU A 392 0.46 -5.06 4.87
C LEU A 392 0.68 -4.03 6.00
N GLN A 393 -0.09 -4.14 7.10
CA GLN A 393 0.05 -3.28 8.28
C GLN A 393 1.33 -3.55 9.07
N SER A 394 1.79 -4.82 9.16
CA SER A 394 2.94 -5.20 9.99
C SER A 394 4.26 -5.01 9.28
N ASP A 395 4.33 -5.53 8.06
CA ASP A 395 5.58 -5.68 7.33
C ASP A 395 5.77 -4.52 6.34
N GLY A 396 4.67 -3.76 6.08
CA GLY A 396 4.66 -2.68 5.09
C GLY A 396 4.74 -3.17 3.65
N GLU A 397 4.76 -4.49 3.45
CA GLU A 397 4.85 -5.13 2.14
C GLU A 397 4.03 -6.42 2.14
N LEU A 398 3.38 -6.70 1.04
CA LEU A 398 2.61 -7.91 0.83
C LEU A 398 3.10 -8.58 -0.45
N THR A 399 3.65 -9.79 -0.31
CA THR A 399 4.13 -10.58 -1.45
C THR A 399 3.35 -11.87 -1.56
N MET A 400 2.86 -12.19 -2.75
CA MET A 400 2.18 -13.43 -3.06
C MET A 400 2.71 -14.03 -4.36
N ALA A 401 2.97 -15.33 -4.34
CA ALA A 401 3.21 -16.12 -5.53
C ALA A 401 1.91 -16.83 -5.95
N SER A 402 1.43 -16.56 -7.14
CA SER A 402 0.26 -17.23 -7.71
C SER A 402 0.65 -17.98 -8.97
N THR A 403 0.31 -19.27 -9.03
CA THR A 403 0.55 -20.09 -10.20
C THR A 403 -0.72 -20.12 -11.06
N GLY A 404 -0.64 -19.55 -12.25
CA GLY A 404 -1.70 -19.53 -13.25
C GLY A 404 -1.25 -20.15 -14.55
N LYS A 405 -2.22 -20.50 -15.42
CA LYS A 405 -1.89 -20.86 -16.80
C LYS A 405 -1.60 -19.59 -17.58
N ASP A 406 -0.47 -19.55 -18.25
CA ASP A 406 -0.19 -18.52 -19.25
C ASP A 406 -1.13 -18.72 -20.44
N GLU A 407 -1.88 -17.68 -20.78
CA GLU A 407 -2.85 -17.75 -21.89
C GLU A 407 -2.17 -17.94 -23.26
N ALA A 408 -0.91 -17.58 -23.41
CA ALA A 408 -0.17 -17.69 -24.67
C ALA A 408 0.45 -19.08 -24.86
N THR A 409 0.95 -19.69 -23.78
CA THR A 409 1.70 -20.96 -23.86
C THR A 409 0.95 -22.16 -23.29
N GLY A 410 -0.12 -21.93 -22.51
CA GLY A 410 -0.87 -22.98 -21.80
C GLY A 410 -0.11 -23.61 -20.62
N ASN A 411 1.11 -23.19 -20.35
CA ASN A 411 1.95 -23.70 -19.26
C ASN A 411 1.60 -23.03 -17.94
N LEU A 412 1.90 -23.75 -16.83
CA LEU A 412 1.77 -23.17 -15.48
C LEU A 412 2.95 -22.24 -15.23
N VAL A 413 2.66 -20.95 -15.07
CA VAL A 413 3.65 -19.92 -14.71
C VAL A 413 3.33 -19.38 -13.33
N THR A 414 4.34 -19.30 -12.46
CA THR A 414 4.22 -18.68 -11.15
C THR A 414 4.60 -17.20 -11.27
N LYS A 415 3.61 -16.32 -11.09
CA LYS A 415 3.83 -14.86 -11.04
C LYS A 415 3.92 -14.42 -9.58
N SER A 416 4.90 -13.61 -9.26
CA SER A 416 5.03 -12.95 -7.96
C SER A 416 4.38 -11.57 -8.03
N TYR A 417 3.46 -11.29 -7.12
CA TYR A 417 2.83 -9.99 -6.95
C TYR A 417 3.33 -9.37 -5.66
N THR A 418 3.78 -8.14 -5.71
CA THR A 418 4.27 -7.41 -4.55
C THR A 418 3.53 -6.08 -4.44
N VAL A 419 2.85 -5.88 -3.30
CA VAL A 419 2.21 -4.61 -2.96
C VAL A 419 3.05 -3.94 -1.90
N LYS A 420 3.54 -2.73 -2.17
CA LYS A 420 4.42 -1.97 -1.26
C LYS A 420 3.65 -0.85 -0.57
N GLY A 421 3.84 -0.76 0.76
CA GLY A 421 3.45 0.35 1.60
C GLY A 421 4.57 1.40 1.77
N PRO A 422 4.45 2.30 2.73
CA PRO A 422 3.45 2.33 3.80
C PRO A 422 2.05 2.70 3.31
N VAL A 423 1.02 2.05 3.87
CA VAL A 423 -0.38 2.31 3.57
C VAL A 423 -1.19 2.47 4.87
N MET A 424 -2.06 3.47 4.91
CA MET A 424 -3.01 3.65 6.00
C MET A 424 -4.28 2.85 5.70
N LEU A 425 -4.75 2.03 6.65
CA LEU A 425 -5.97 1.25 6.52
C LEU A 425 -7.14 1.94 7.22
N MET A 426 -8.29 2.07 6.55
CA MET A 426 -9.54 2.53 7.14
C MET A 426 -10.66 1.55 6.82
N LEU A 427 -11.17 0.88 7.83
CA LEU A 427 -12.07 -0.26 7.70
C LEU A 427 -13.37 0.01 8.44
N THR A 428 -14.49 -0.51 7.94
CA THR A 428 -15.76 -0.52 8.68
C THR A 428 -16.29 -1.93 8.83
N THR A 429 -16.93 -2.23 9.95
CA THR A 429 -17.56 -3.54 10.20
C THR A 429 -18.78 -3.43 11.11
N THR A 430 -19.75 -4.32 10.89
CA THR A 430 -20.85 -4.58 11.82
C THR A 430 -20.59 -5.84 12.65
N ALA A 431 -19.54 -6.60 12.34
CA ALA A 431 -19.20 -7.82 13.04
C ALA A 431 -18.96 -7.53 14.53
N ILE A 432 -19.61 -8.31 15.36
CA ILE A 432 -19.35 -8.34 16.80
C ILE A 432 -18.04 -9.09 17.06
N ASP A 433 -17.77 -10.11 16.26
CA ASP A 433 -16.64 -11.02 16.35
C ASP A 433 -15.67 -10.73 15.22
N VAL A 434 -14.79 -9.78 15.45
CA VAL A 434 -13.70 -9.41 14.52
C VAL A 434 -12.45 -10.17 14.93
N ASP A 435 -11.64 -10.57 13.97
CA ASP A 435 -10.32 -11.16 14.22
C ASP A 435 -9.53 -10.30 15.23
N GLU A 436 -9.21 -10.90 16.37
CA GLU A 436 -8.58 -10.20 17.49
C GLU A 436 -7.20 -9.62 17.11
N GLU A 437 -6.51 -10.29 16.23
CA GLU A 437 -5.20 -9.84 15.76
C GLU A 437 -5.30 -8.57 14.90
N LEU A 438 -6.34 -8.45 14.07
CA LEU A 438 -6.66 -7.24 13.31
C LEU A 438 -7.09 -6.10 14.26
N LEU A 439 -8.00 -6.39 15.22
CA LEU A 439 -8.41 -5.42 16.24
C LEU A 439 -7.24 -4.83 16.99
N ASN A 440 -6.29 -5.67 17.39
CA ASN A 440 -5.10 -5.25 18.14
C ASN A 440 -4.16 -4.34 17.32
N ARG A 441 -4.31 -4.28 15.99
CA ARG A 441 -3.52 -3.42 15.09
C ARG A 441 -4.21 -2.10 14.77
N CYS A 442 -5.54 -2.02 14.93
CA CYS A 442 -6.32 -0.84 14.57
C CYS A 442 -6.64 0.04 15.79
N LEU A 443 -6.80 1.34 15.55
CA LEU A 443 -7.59 2.21 16.43
C LEU A 443 -9.05 1.86 16.20
N VAL A 444 -9.73 1.41 17.23
CA VAL A 444 -11.16 1.05 17.14
C VAL A 444 -12.00 2.26 17.50
N LEU A 445 -12.76 2.75 16.53
CA LEU A 445 -13.72 3.84 16.69
C LEU A 445 -15.14 3.25 16.76
N THR A 446 -15.92 3.70 17.71
CA THR A 446 -17.33 3.31 17.85
C THR A 446 -18.22 4.53 17.68
N VAL A 447 -19.22 4.42 16.81
CA VAL A 447 -20.17 5.50 16.55
C VAL A 447 -21.13 5.64 17.72
N ASN A 448 -21.52 6.86 18.05
CA ASN A 448 -22.51 7.14 19.06
C ASN A 448 -23.91 6.76 18.55
N GLU A 449 -24.53 5.78 19.21
CA GLU A 449 -25.87 5.25 18.87
C GLU A 449 -26.94 5.73 19.86
N SER A 450 -26.72 6.84 20.57
CA SER A 450 -27.68 7.36 21.53
C SER A 450 -28.91 7.95 20.81
N ARG A 451 -29.98 8.07 21.57
CA ARG A 451 -31.24 8.67 21.10
C ARG A 451 -31.02 10.15 20.73
N GLU A 452 -30.29 10.88 21.56
CA GLU A 452 -29.95 12.28 21.37
C GLU A 452 -29.17 12.48 20.06
N GLN A 453 -28.22 11.57 19.77
CA GLN A 453 -27.48 11.56 18.52
C GLN A 453 -28.41 11.35 17.31
N THR A 454 -29.34 10.40 17.42
CA THR A 454 -30.33 10.13 16.37
C THR A 454 -31.25 11.33 16.13
N GLU A 455 -31.70 12.00 17.19
CA GLU A 455 -32.52 13.22 17.09
C GLU A 455 -31.74 14.36 16.43
N ALA A 456 -30.46 14.53 16.77
CA ALA A 456 -29.57 15.51 16.14
C ALA A 456 -29.32 15.23 14.65
N ILE A 457 -29.15 13.97 14.27
CA ILE A 457 -29.04 13.56 12.86
C ILE A 457 -30.33 13.87 12.10
N HIS A 458 -31.51 13.57 12.68
CA HIS A 458 -32.79 13.91 12.06
C HIS A 458 -32.98 15.42 11.90
N ALA A 459 -32.52 16.22 12.87
CA ALA A 459 -32.55 17.69 12.78
C ALA A 459 -31.69 18.19 11.61
N LEU A 460 -30.46 17.65 11.48
CA LEU A 460 -29.57 17.98 10.35
C LEU A 460 -30.17 17.56 8.99
N GLN A 461 -30.78 16.37 8.91
CA GLN A 461 -31.44 15.90 7.69
C GLN A 461 -32.58 16.84 7.26
N ARG A 462 -33.38 17.32 8.22
CA ARG A 462 -34.43 18.32 7.93
C ARG A 462 -33.82 19.67 7.50
N GLN A 463 -32.75 20.12 8.16
CA GLN A 463 -32.05 21.36 7.82
C GLN A 463 -31.51 21.33 6.38
N LYS A 464 -30.96 20.20 5.93
CA LYS A 464 -30.46 20.03 4.54
C LYS A 464 -31.54 20.25 3.47
N GLN A 465 -32.83 20.11 3.80
CA GLN A 465 -33.94 20.36 2.87
C GLN A 465 -34.31 21.86 2.77
N THR A 466 -33.63 22.73 3.47
CA THR A 466 -33.89 24.19 3.48
C THR A 466 -32.89 24.93 2.60
N LEU A 467 -33.19 26.21 2.29
CA LEU A 467 -32.24 27.08 1.58
C LEU A 467 -30.90 27.20 2.32
N ALA A 468 -30.95 27.26 3.66
CA ALA A 468 -29.74 27.28 4.48
C ALA A 468 -28.92 25.97 4.32
N GLY A 469 -29.59 24.84 4.14
CA GLY A 469 -28.94 23.56 3.85
C GLY A 469 -28.23 23.55 2.49
N LEU A 470 -28.87 24.13 1.45
CA LEU A 470 -28.27 24.24 0.13
C LEU A 470 -27.01 25.16 0.15
N LEU A 471 -27.06 26.25 0.90
CA LEU A 471 -25.89 27.16 1.07
C LEU A 471 -24.76 26.46 1.85
N ALA A 472 -25.10 25.65 2.87
CA ALA A 472 -24.14 24.87 3.61
C ALA A 472 -23.47 23.77 2.77
N GLU A 473 -24.13 23.27 1.72
CA GLU A 473 -23.55 22.31 0.79
C GLU A 473 -22.42 22.94 -0.05
N ASN A 474 -22.62 24.15 -0.56
CA ASN A 474 -21.56 24.89 -1.25
C ASN A 474 -20.36 25.20 -0.33
N GLU A 475 -20.61 25.55 0.94
CA GLU A 475 -19.55 25.75 1.92
C GLU A 475 -18.79 24.45 2.20
N ARG A 476 -19.47 23.31 2.27
CA ARG A 476 -18.86 22.00 2.41
C ARG A 476 -17.93 21.65 1.25
N ASP A 477 -18.33 21.97 0.01
CA ASP A 477 -17.51 21.71 -1.18
C ASP A 477 -16.24 22.57 -1.13
N TYR A 478 -16.34 23.83 -0.74
CA TYR A 478 -15.18 24.69 -0.52
C TYR A 478 -14.24 24.15 0.56
N LEU A 479 -14.78 23.76 1.73
CA LEU A 479 -13.99 23.17 2.82
C LEU A 479 -13.31 21.86 2.38
N THR A 480 -14.02 21.02 1.62
CA THR A 480 -13.48 19.79 1.07
C THR A 480 -12.27 20.07 0.20
N GLN A 481 -12.38 20.98 -0.77
CA GLN A 481 -11.27 21.38 -1.65
C GLN A 481 -10.10 21.99 -0.86
N LEU A 482 -10.39 22.86 0.13
CA LEU A 482 -9.39 23.47 0.99
C LEU A 482 -8.56 22.42 1.74
N HIS A 483 -9.23 21.44 2.36
CA HIS A 483 -8.54 20.36 3.08
C HIS A 483 -7.78 19.44 2.16
N GLN A 484 -8.32 19.07 0.99
CA GLN A 484 -7.59 18.27 0.01
C GLN A 484 -6.31 18.97 -0.43
N ASN A 485 -6.37 20.28 -0.68
CA ASN A 485 -5.19 21.08 -1.03
C ASN A 485 -4.19 21.15 0.14
N ALA A 486 -4.67 21.31 1.37
CA ALA A 486 -3.82 21.25 2.56
C ALA A 486 -3.13 19.89 2.71
N GLN A 487 -3.84 18.79 2.47
CA GLN A 487 -3.28 17.43 2.53
C GLN A 487 -2.24 17.17 1.45
N ARG A 488 -2.37 17.76 0.24
CA ARG A 488 -1.35 17.71 -0.83
C ARG A 488 -0.05 18.40 -0.44
N LEU A 489 -0.14 19.45 0.39
CA LEU A 489 1.02 20.20 0.86
C LEU A 489 1.80 19.48 1.98
N LEU A 490 1.23 18.46 2.60
CA LEU A 490 1.92 17.67 3.63
C LEU A 490 2.98 16.76 3.00
N ARG A 491 4.23 16.94 3.45
CA ARG A 491 5.38 16.14 3.04
C ARG A 491 5.61 14.97 4.01
N PRO A 492 6.11 13.81 3.56
CA PRO A 492 6.60 12.76 4.43
C PRO A 492 7.91 13.22 5.11
N LEU A 493 7.88 13.41 6.42
CA LEU A 493 9.02 13.85 7.21
C LEU A 493 9.22 12.90 8.40
N ASN A 494 10.46 12.75 8.85
CA ASN A 494 10.72 12.05 10.11
C ASN A 494 10.24 12.90 11.29
N VAL A 495 9.77 12.24 12.34
CA VAL A 495 9.33 12.91 13.57
C VAL A 495 10.14 12.36 14.73
N VAL A 496 10.79 13.26 15.48
CA VAL A 496 11.59 12.96 16.66
C VAL A 496 10.86 13.47 17.90
N ASN A 497 10.78 12.67 18.93
CA ASN A 497 10.16 13.06 20.19
C ASN A 497 11.22 13.27 21.29
N PRO A 498 11.54 14.52 21.64
CA PRO A 498 12.51 14.83 22.70
C PRO A 498 12.06 14.34 24.09
N TYR A 499 10.76 14.14 24.27
CA TYR A 499 10.15 13.72 25.53
C TYR A 499 9.92 12.20 25.62
N ALA A 500 10.36 11.42 24.63
CA ALA A 500 10.03 10.00 24.50
C ALA A 500 10.39 9.18 25.75
N SER A 501 11.52 9.49 26.41
CA SER A 501 11.97 8.80 27.62
C SER A 501 11.12 9.09 28.88
N GLN A 502 10.30 10.14 28.83
CA GLN A 502 9.42 10.54 29.94
C GLN A 502 7.99 10.00 29.76
N LEU A 503 7.65 9.53 28.53
CA LEU A 503 6.31 9.04 28.26
C LEU A 503 6.06 7.73 29.02
N THR A 504 4.89 7.64 29.62
CA THR A 504 4.42 6.45 30.33
C THR A 504 3.23 5.86 29.61
N PHE A 505 3.05 4.55 29.76
CA PHE A 505 1.90 3.81 29.23
C PHE A 505 1.69 2.56 30.09
N MET A 506 0.47 2.08 30.22
CA MET A 506 0.18 0.84 30.95
C MET A 506 1.01 -0.33 30.40
N SER A 507 1.57 -1.16 31.27
CA SER A 507 2.48 -2.26 30.91
C SER A 507 2.06 -3.62 31.46
N ASP A 508 0.88 -3.73 32.03
CA ASP A 508 0.34 -4.90 32.72
C ASP A 508 -0.08 -6.04 31.79
N LYS A 509 -0.36 -5.75 30.49
CA LYS A 509 -0.80 -6.73 29.51
C LYS A 509 0.08 -6.74 28.27
N THR A 510 0.19 -7.89 27.58
CA THR A 510 0.97 -8.01 26.33
C THR A 510 0.40 -7.18 25.19
N ARG A 511 -0.91 -6.99 25.16
CA ARG A 511 -1.61 -6.14 24.17
C ARG A 511 -1.16 -4.68 24.23
N THR A 512 -0.86 -4.16 25.42
CA THR A 512 -0.46 -2.76 25.60
C THR A 512 0.80 -2.37 24.82
N ARG A 513 1.65 -3.35 24.44
CA ARG A 513 2.79 -3.10 23.54
C ARG A 513 2.39 -2.53 22.19
N ARG A 514 1.28 -3.02 21.61
CA ARG A 514 0.74 -2.52 20.33
C ARG A 514 0.02 -1.19 20.52
N ASP A 515 -0.75 -1.06 21.58
CA ASP A 515 -1.48 0.17 21.90
C ASP A 515 -0.51 1.33 22.20
N HIS A 516 0.62 1.06 22.86
CA HIS A 516 1.69 2.02 23.03
C HIS A 516 2.27 2.52 21.69
N MET A 517 2.50 1.61 20.73
CA MET A 517 2.95 2.02 19.39
C MET A 517 1.93 2.89 18.66
N LYS A 518 0.63 2.60 18.78
CA LYS A 518 -0.44 3.45 18.22
C LYS A 518 -0.43 4.83 18.86
N TYR A 519 -0.28 4.92 20.18
CA TYR A 519 -0.15 6.17 20.91
C TYR A 519 1.06 6.99 20.43
N LEU A 520 2.23 6.37 20.31
CA LEU A 520 3.42 7.06 19.78
C LEU A 520 3.23 7.54 18.34
N THR A 521 2.59 6.74 17.48
CA THR A 521 2.28 7.12 16.10
C THR A 521 1.26 8.25 16.05
N LEU A 522 0.28 8.28 16.98
CA LEU A 522 -0.68 9.38 17.08
C LEU A 522 0.03 10.70 17.40
N ILE A 523 0.97 10.71 18.35
CA ILE A 523 1.82 11.89 18.65
C ILE A 523 2.58 12.33 17.39
N GLN A 524 3.20 11.38 16.69
CA GLN A 524 3.94 11.69 15.46
C GLN A 524 3.04 12.29 14.38
N SER A 525 1.81 11.78 14.26
CA SER A 525 0.83 12.28 13.28
C SER A 525 0.40 13.72 13.59
N ILE A 526 0.17 14.04 14.87
CA ILE A 526 -0.15 15.39 15.31
C ILE A 526 1.03 16.34 15.01
N ALA A 527 2.24 15.95 15.35
CA ALA A 527 3.43 16.75 15.04
C ALA A 527 3.61 16.96 13.53
N LEU A 528 3.39 15.92 12.72
CA LEU A 528 3.48 16.00 11.26
C LEU A 528 2.43 16.95 10.67
N LEU A 529 1.22 16.99 11.20
CA LEU A 529 0.17 17.93 10.79
C LEU A 529 0.62 19.40 10.95
N HIS A 530 1.39 19.69 12.00
CA HIS A 530 1.91 21.03 12.30
C HIS A 530 3.20 21.38 11.57
N GLN A 531 3.62 20.63 10.55
CA GLN A 531 4.90 20.82 9.86
C GLN A 531 5.10 22.21 9.23
N HIS A 532 4.02 22.93 8.87
CA HIS A 532 4.08 24.29 8.32
C HIS A 532 4.14 25.39 9.39
N GLN A 533 4.06 25.00 10.67
CA GLN A 533 4.17 25.92 11.82
C GLN A 533 5.51 25.78 12.56
N ARG A 534 6.37 24.88 12.10
CA ARG A 534 7.59 24.48 12.80
C ARG A 534 8.79 24.49 11.89
N GLU A 535 9.94 24.67 12.49
CA GLU A 535 11.22 24.54 11.82
C GLU A 535 11.51 23.06 11.48
N ILE A 536 11.83 22.81 10.22
CA ILE A 536 12.32 21.51 9.78
C ILE A 536 13.81 21.46 10.05
N LYS A 537 14.23 20.59 11.00
CA LYS A 537 15.62 20.41 11.38
C LYS A 537 16.31 19.36 10.50
N THR A 538 17.61 19.49 10.37
CA THR A 538 18.44 18.55 9.62
C THR A 538 19.49 17.90 10.52
N ALA A 539 19.76 16.62 10.28
CA ALA A 539 20.86 15.89 10.93
C ALA A 539 21.66 15.15 9.87
N ASP A 540 22.97 15.28 9.89
CA ASP A 540 23.86 14.49 9.04
C ASP A 540 24.25 13.19 9.75
N HIS A 541 24.01 12.06 9.09
CA HIS A 541 24.48 10.76 9.55
C HIS A 541 25.07 9.97 8.40
N ARG A 542 26.38 9.71 8.45
CA ARG A 542 27.14 8.96 7.43
C ARG A 542 26.99 9.55 6.02
N GLY A 543 27.01 10.89 5.89
CA GLY A 543 26.87 11.58 4.60
C GLY A 543 25.44 11.63 4.05
N LYS A 544 24.44 11.20 4.83
CA LYS A 544 23.03 11.32 4.49
C LYS A 544 22.38 12.38 5.37
N VAL A 545 21.84 13.43 4.74
CA VAL A 545 21.08 14.46 5.44
C VAL A 545 19.66 13.95 5.67
N LEU A 546 19.23 13.93 6.93
CA LEU A 546 17.89 13.55 7.35
C LEU A 546 17.13 14.79 7.80
N GLU A 547 15.98 15.05 7.18
CA GLU A 547 15.04 16.08 7.63
C GLU A 547 14.10 15.51 8.68
N TYR A 548 13.83 16.28 9.75
CA TYR A 548 12.93 15.86 10.81
C TYR A 548 12.24 17.04 11.50
N LEU A 549 11.10 16.72 12.15
CA LEU A 549 10.36 17.60 13.04
C LEU A 549 10.49 17.13 14.49
N GLU A 550 10.39 18.08 15.42
CA GLU A 550 10.32 17.75 16.84
C GLU A 550 8.89 17.84 17.37
N VAL A 551 8.52 16.88 18.21
CA VAL A 551 7.26 16.83 18.95
C VAL A 551 7.28 17.92 20.03
N THR A 552 6.13 18.58 20.25
CA THR A 552 5.92 19.53 21.34
C THR A 552 5.06 18.91 22.46
N LYS A 553 5.01 19.58 23.61
CA LYS A 553 4.13 19.18 24.73
C LYS A 553 2.64 19.25 24.34
N ASP A 554 2.27 20.20 23.52
CA ASP A 554 0.87 20.35 23.07
C ASP A 554 0.44 19.17 22.19
N ASP A 555 1.34 18.61 21.37
CA ASP A 555 1.07 17.37 20.62
C ASP A 555 0.80 16.21 21.55
N ILE A 556 1.61 16.09 22.61
CA ILE A 556 1.44 15.03 23.61
C ILE A 556 0.16 15.22 24.39
N ARG A 557 -0.19 16.44 24.77
CA ARG A 557 -1.43 16.75 25.48
C ARG A 557 -2.66 16.38 24.65
N LEU A 558 -2.67 16.74 23.37
CA LEU A 558 -3.75 16.36 22.46
C LEU A 558 -3.81 14.84 22.25
N ALA A 559 -2.66 14.20 22.09
CA ALA A 559 -2.60 12.75 21.98
C ALA A 559 -3.11 12.04 23.24
N ASN A 560 -2.81 12.57 24.44
CA ASN A 560 -3.31 12.07 25.70
C ASN A 560 -4.84 12.14 25.77
N GLN A 561 -5.45 13.30 25.41
CA GLN A 561 -6.88 13.46 25.36
C GLN A 561 -7.56 12.44 24.45
N LEU A 562 -7.06 12.31 23.21
CA LEU A 562 -7.61 11.37 22.24
C LEU A 562 -7.38 9.90 22.67
N ALA A 563 -6.21 9.59 23.23
CA ALA A 563 -5.90 8.25 23.70
C ALA A 563 -6.80 7.82 24.87
N HIS A 564 -7.12 8.71 25.80
CA HIS A 564 -8.07 8.42 26.89
C HIS A 564 -9.45 8.02 26.36
N GLU A 565 -9.95 8.72 25.35
CA GLU A 565 -11.26 8.44 24.79
C GLU A 565 -11.29 7.19 23.90
N ILE A 566 -10.24 6.96 23.11
CA ILE A 566 -10.23 5.93 22.08
C ILE A 566 -9.57 4.65 22.58
N LEU A 567 -8.33 4.74 23.11
CA LEU A 567 -7.60 3.58 23.60
C LEU A 567 -8.12 3.11 24.96
N GLY A 568 -8.60 4.03 25.82
CA GLY A 568 -9.21 3.69 27.08
C GLY A 568 -10.38 2.72 26.92
N ARG A 569 -11.23 2.93 25.91
CA ARG A 569 -12.34 2.02 25.57
C ARG A 569 -11.88 0.66 25.02
N THR A 570 -10.69 0.59 24.40
CA THR A 570 -10.13 -0.63 23.80
C THR A 570 -9.22 -1.40 24.75
N LEU A 571 -8.66 -0.78 25.78
CA LEU A 571 -7.86 -1.45 26.82
C LEU A 571 -8.72 -2.29 27.77
N ASP A 572 -10.01 -2.07 27.76
CA ASP A 572 -10.99 -2.92 28.44
C ASP A 572 -11.06 -4.29 27.75
N GLU A 573 -11.06 -5.36 28.54
CA GLU A 573 -11.25 -6.73 28.01
C GLU A 573 -12.64 -6.90 27.38
N MET A 574 -13.54 -5.98 27.70
CA MET A 574 -14.92 -5.99 27.24
C MET A 574 -15.10 -5.21 25.95
N PRO A 575 -15.60 -5.83 24.87
CA PRO A 575 -15.95 -5.12 23.64
C PRO A 575 -16.89 -3.94 23.90
N PRO A 576 -16.74 -2.80 23.21
CA PRO A 576 -17.50 -1.58 23.48
C PRO A 576 -19.02 -1.76 23.53
N GLN A 577 -19.57 -2.60 22.64
CA GLN A 577 -21.01 -2.90 22.63
C GLN A 577 -21.42 -3.77 23.81
N THR A 578 -20.58 -4.72 24.24
CA THR A 578 -20.82 -5.52 25.43
C THR A 578 -20.85 -4.64 26.68
N ARG A 579 -19.94 -3.66 26.77
CA ARG A 579 -19.95 -2.67 27.86
C ARG A 579 -21.19 -1.78 27.83
N LYS A 580 -21.59 -1.30 26.66
CA LYS A 580 -22.83 -0.52 26.50
C LYS A 580 -24.03 -1.33 27.03
N LEU A 581 -24.11 -2.62 26.68
CA LEU A 581 -25.14 -3.50 27.19
C LEU A 581 -25.07 -3.65 28.70
N LEU A 582 -23.87 -3.81 29.29
CA LEU A 582 -23.70 -3.91 30.75
C LEU A 582 -24.23 -2.67 31.46
N LEU A 583 -23.92 -1.46 30.98
CA LEU A 583 -24.43 -0.20 31.54
C LEU A 583 -25.96 -0.12 31.44
N LEU A 584 -26.54 -0.50 30.31
CA LEU A 584 -27.99 -0.53 30.13
C LEU A 584 -28.65 -1.55 31.04
N ILE A 585 -28.06 -2.74 31.24
CA ILE A 585 -28.54 -3.76 32.20
C ILE A 585 -28.46 -3.22 33.62
N GLN A 586 -27.40 -2.51 33.97
CA GLN A 586 -27.27 -1.89 35.29
C GLN A 586 -28.38 -0.86 35.53
N GLN A 587 -28.63 0.04 34.57
CA GLN A 587 -29.74 1.01 34.67
C GLN A 587 -31.08 0.32 34.82
N MET A 588 -31.35 -0.71 34.02
CA MET A 588 -32.57 -1.52 34.11
C MET A 588 -32.68 -2.20 35.46
N ALA A 589 -31.62 -2.84 35.95
CA ALA A 589 -31.63 -3.54 37.23
C ALA A 589 -31.86 -2.58 38.41
N HIS A 590 -31.30 -1.37 38.38
CA HIS A 590 -31.57 -0.32 39.36
C HIS A 590 -33.02 0.15 39.32
N ALA A 591 -33.61 0.34 38.15
CA ALA A 591 -35.01 0.70 37.98
C ALA A 591 -35.93 -0.42 38.57
N MET A 592 -35.65 -1.69 38.22
CA MET A 592 -36.40 -2.84 38.74
C MET A 592 -36.22 -2.99 40.26
N ALA A 593 -35.02 -2.78 40.81
CA ALA A 593 -34.78 -2.83 42.25
C ALA A 593 -35.61 -1.78 43.00
N THR A 594 -35.72 -0.58 42.44
CA THR A 594 -36.54 0.52 43.00
C THR A 594 -38.03 0.17 42.94
N GLU A 595 -38.52 -0.35 41.82
CA GLU A 595 -39.89 -0.74 41.62
C GLU A 595 -40.29 -1.91 42.52
N GLN A 596 -39.41 -2.91 42.64
CA GLN A 596 -39.64 -4.11 43.47
C GLN A 596 -39.32 -3.91 44.95
N GLN A 597 -38.78 -2.75 45.32
CA GLN A 597 -38.34 -2.43 46.70
C GLN A 597 -37.37 -3.48 47.27
N CYS A 598 -36.45 -3.99 46.43
CA CYS A 598 -35.48 -5.01 46.83
C CYS A 598 -34.05 -4.56 46.59
N ALA A 599 -33.09 -5.28 47.19
CA ALA A 599 -31.66 -5.03 46.91
C ALA A 599 -31.29 -5.40 45.45
N LEU A 600 -30.36 -4.67 44.83
CA LEU A 600 -29.92 -4.90 43.46
C LEU A 600 -29.53 -6.37 43.19
N LYS A 601 -28.84 -7.02 44.14
CA LYS A 601 -28.46 -8.44 44.06
C LYS A 601 -29.63 -9.43 44.13
N ALA A 602 -30.82 -8.99 44.53
CA ALA A 602 -32.01 -9.81 44.54
C ALA A 602 -32.81 -9.74 43.24
N VAL A 603 -32.50 -8.76 42.37
CA VAL A 603 -33.20 -8.59 41.10
C VAL A 603 -32.84 -9.74 40.15
N ARG A 604 -33.88 -10.36 39.58
CA ARG A 604 -33.74 -11.37 38.53
C ARG A 604 -34.45 -10.88 37.28
N PHE A 605 -33.79 -10.99 36.15
CA PHE A 605 -34.34 -10.54 34.88
C PHE A 605 -34.03 -11.54 33.76
N THR A 606 -34.78 -11.47 32.69
CA THR A 606 -34.65 -12.34 31.53
C THR A 606 -34.10 -11.56 30.33
N ARG A 607 -33.68 -12.26 29.25
CA ARG A 607 -33.33 -11.59 27.98
C ARG A 607 -34.50 -10.81 27.40
N ARG A 608 -35.72 -11.19 27.68
CA ARG A 608 -36.92 -10.46 27.28
C ARG A 608 -36.95 -9.09 27.94
N ASP A 609 -36.71 -9.03 29.24
CA ASP A 609 -36.69 -7.77 30.01
C ASP A 609 -35.58 -6.86 29.48
N ILE A 610 -34.39 -7.41 29.23
CA ILE A 610 -33.27 -6.67 28.62
C ILE A 610 -33.67 -6.15 27.23
N ARG A 611 -34.30 -6.98 26.39
CA ARG A 611 -34.75 -6.58 25.06
C ARG A 611 -35.77 -5.46 25.10
N ASP A 612 -36.76 -5.60 25.98
CA ASP A 612 -37.85 -4.64 26.13
C ASP A 612 -37.33 -3.28 26.65
N PHE A 613 -36.25 -3.27 27.44
CA PHE A 613 -35.60 -2.07 27.94
C PHE A 613 -34.63 -1.46 26.90
N THR A 614 -33.80 -2.30 26.28
CA THR A 614 -32.68 -1.84 25.41
C THR A 614 -33.08 -1.69 23.94
N GLN A 615 -34.18 -2.34 23.53
CA GLN A 615 -34.62 -2.46 22.13
C GLN A 615 -33.59 -3.15 21.20
N TRP A 616 -32.64 -3.92 21.76
CA TRP A 616 -31.69 -4.70 20.99
C TRP A 616 -32.30 -5.98 20.42
N SER A 617 -31.74 -6.46 19.29
CA SER A 617 -32.18 -7.73 18.69
C SER A 617 -31.80 -8.94 19.57
N ASP A 618 -32.60 -10.02 19.52
CA ASP A 618 -32.34 -11.23 20.32
C ASP A 618 -30.98 -11.87 20.01
N ASN A 619 -30.52 -11.79 18.77
CA ASN A 619 -29.19 -12.29 18.35
C ASN A 619 -28.04 -11.49 19.01
N GLN A 620 -28.13 -10.17 19.05
CA GLN A 620 -27.16 -9.33 19.73
C GLN A 620 -27.15 -9.63 21.23
N LEU A 621 -28.33 -9.68 21.86
CA LEU A 621 -28.44 -9.98 23.27
C LEU A 621 -27.89 -11.37 23.61
N LYS A 622 -28.13 -12.39 22.77
CA LYS A 622 -27.59 -13.73 22.98
C LYS A 622 -26.07 -13.72 23.07
N VAL A 623 -25.41 -13.06 22.16
CA VAL A 623 -23.93 -13.00 22.10
C VAL A 623 -23.38 -12.19 23.27
N HIS A 624 -23.89 -10.98 23.48
CA HIS A 624 -23.34 -10.08 24.50
C HIS A 624 -23.66 -10.52 25.93
N CYS A 625 -24.87 -11.08 26.21
CA CYS A 625 -25.18 -11.64 27.51
C CYS A 625 -24.34 -12.87 27.84
N GLN A 626 -24.02 -13.71 26.83
CA GLN A 626 -23.10 -14.84 27.04
C GLN A 626 -21.70 -14.33 27.39
N ARG A 627 -21.18 -13.33 26.68
CA ARG A 627 -19.89 -12.71 27.01
C ARG A 627 -19.85 -12.11 28.41
N LEU A 628 -20.93 -11.40 28.80
CA LEU A 628 -21.02 -10.85 30.14
C LEU A 628 -21.05 -11.94 31.20
N ALA A 629 -21.65 -13.09 30.90
CA ALA A 629 -21.65 -14.25 31.80
C ALA A 629 -20.27 -14.92 31.86
N ASP A 630 -19.58 -15.09 30.70
CA ASP A 630 -18.24 -15.66 30.63
C ASP A 630 -17.20 -14.76 31.35
N MET A 631 -17.43 -13.45 31.39
CA MET A 631 -16.63 -12.45 32.10
C MET A 631 -17.08 -12.22 33.56
N GLU A 632 -18.00 -13.02 34.08
CA GLU A 632 -18.50 -12.98 35.46
C GLU A 632 -19.20 -11.67 35.85
N TYR A 633 -19.70 -10.87 34.89
CA TYR A 633 -20.55 -9.71 35.16
C TYR A 633 -22.05 -10.08 35.33
N LEU A 634 -22.45 -11.20 34.70
CA LEU A 634 -23.79 -11.76 34.83
C LEU A 634 -23.71 -13.20 35.33
N LEU A 635 -24.50 -13.53 36.34
CA LEU A 635 -24.72 -14.92 36.77
C LEU A 635 -25.96 -15.46 36.08
N ILE A 636 -25.86 -16.62 35.47
CA ILE A 636 -26.97 -17.32 34.85
C ILE A 636 -27.53 -18.30 35.87
N HIS A 637 -28.76 -18.07 36.29
CA HIS A 637 -29.51 -19.01 37.11
C HIS A 637 -30.14 -20.06 36.18
N GLY A 638 -29.80 -21.33 36.40
CA GLY A 638 -30.16 -22.44 35.53
C GLY A 638 -31.66 -22.62 35.39
N GLY A 639 -32.12 -22.71 34.13
CA GLY A 639 -33.41 -23.28 33.78
C GLY A 639 -33.22 -24.70 33.26
N ASN A 640 -33.97 -25.68 33.73
CA ASN A 640 -34.06 -26.98 33.07
C ASN A 640 -34.60 -26.80 31.64
N ARG A 641 -34.37 -27.78 30.74
CA ARG A 641 -34.86 -27.75 29.36
C ARG A 641 -36.32 -27.29 29.31
N GLY A 642 -36.55 -26.06 28.78
CA GLY A 642 -37.87 -25.46 28.61
C GLY A 642 -38.16 -24.24 29.52
N HIS A 643 -37.31 -23.89 30.48
CA HIS A 643 -37.44 -22.69 31.30
C HIS A 643 -36.61 -21.52 30.78
N LEU A 644 -37.14 -20.30 30.90
CA LEU A 644 -36.47 -19.05 30.57
C LEU A 644 -35.20 -18.89 31.44
N LEU A 645 -34.05 -18.61 30.81
CA LEU A 645 -32.82 -18.26 31.52
C LEU A 645 -33.05 -16.96 32.29
N GLN A 646 -32.71 -16.95 33.57
CA GLN A 646 -32.72 -15.78 34.43
C GLN A 646 -31.28 -15.33 34.69
N TYR A 647 -31.08 -14.04 34.69
CA TYR A 647 -29.79 -13.39 34.93
C TYR A 647 -29.82 -12.62 36.24
N GLU A 648 -28.67 -12.57 36.89
CA GLU A 648 -28.39 -11.71 38.05
C GLU A 648 -27.18 -10.82 37.66
N LEU A 649 -27.25 -9.53 37.99
CA LEU A 649 -26.12 -8.63 37.81
C LEU A 649 -25.17 -8.76 39.01
N LEU A 650 -23.94 -9.21 38.75
CA LEU A 650 -22.89 -9.34 39.77
C LEU A 650 -22.07 -8.04 39.94
N TRP A 651 -22.15 -7.16 38.95
CA TRP A 651 -21.41 -5.92 38.93
C TRP A 651 -22.15 -4.81 39.70
N ASP A 652 -21.44 -4.17 40.64
CA ASP A 652 -21.99 -3.15 41.54
C ASP A 652 -21.73 -1.69 41.05
N GLY A 653 -21.01 -1.50 39.94
CA GLY A 653 -20.79 -0.19 39.38
C GLY A 653 -19.51 0.54 39.87
N ASP A 654 -18.81 0.01 40.86
CA ASP A 654 -17.68 0.69 41.50
C ASP A 654 -16.39 0.83 40.64
N SER A 655 -16.39 0.26 39.43
CA SER A 655 -15.24 0.41 38.48
C SER A 655 -15.56 1.28 37.27
N ALA A 656 -16.69 1.98 37.23
CA ALA A 656 -17.25 2.46 35.96
C ALA A 656 -16.83 3.85 35.52
N ASP A 657 -16.47 4.75 36.40
CA ASP A 657 -16.17 6.15 36.04
C ASP A 657 -14.75 6.60 36.39
N GLY A 658 -13.90 5.70 36.84
CA GLY A 658 -12.48 5.98 36.85
C GLY A 658 -12.04 6.15 35.39
N ALA A 659 -11.63 7.35 34.99
CA ALA A 659 -10.92 7.57 33.75
C ALA A 659 -10.05 6.33 33.49
N HIS A 660 -10.27 5.62 32.35
CA HIS A 660 -9.39 4.52 31.94
C HIS A 660 -8.01 5.14 31.74
N LEU A 661 -7.27 5.24 32.84
CA LEU A 661 -5.97 5.85 32.89
C LEU A 661 -5.04 4.93 32.09
N CYS A 662 -4.75 5.28 30.85
CA CYS A 662 -3.68 4.66 30.09
C CYS A 662 -2.31 4.87 30.75
N GLY A 663 -2.27 5.34 31.98
CA GLY A 663 -1.05 5.69 32.68
C GLY A 663 -0.29 6.85 32.04
N LEU A 664 -0.97 7.71 31.27
CA LEU A 664 -0.37 8.80 30.53
C LEU A 664 -0.09 9.99 31.44
N ILE A 665 1.12 10.54 31.36
CA ILE A 665 1.54 11.74 32.09
C ILE A 665 1.94 12.85 31.13
N GLU A 666 1.81 14.10 31.55
CA GLU A 666 2.41 15.23 30.84
C GLU A 666 3.91 15.29 31.14
N PRO A 667 4.78 15.34 30.10
CA PRO A 667 6.21 15.38 30.32
C PRO A 667 6.67 16.74 30.87
N ALA A 668 7.68 16.72 31.74
CA ALA A 668 8.41 17.89 32.18
C ALA A 668 9.25 18.50 31.02
N GLU A 669 9.81 19.69 31.20
CA GLU A 669 10.77 20.20 30.21
C GLU A 669 12.02 19.33 30.18
N PRO A 670 12.57 19.03 28.96
CA PRO A 670 13.80 18.31 28.87
C PRO A 670 14.91 19.15 29.54
N PRO A 671 15.87 18.52 30.25
CA PRO A 671 17.02 19.24 30.77
C PRO A 671 17.73 19.93 29.59
N GLU A 672 18.06 21.20 29.75
CA GLU A 672 18.86 21.94 28.76
C GLU A 672 20.09 21.12 28.37
N LYS A 673 20.31 20.92 27.08
CA LYS A 673 21.50 20.23 26.60
C LYS A 673 22.72 21.04 27.09
N PRO A 674 23.70 20.42 27.74
CA PRO A 674 24.92 21.12 28.05
C PRO A 674 25.51 21.67 26.74
N GLN A 675 25.67 22.97 26.68
CA GLN A 675 26.33 23.65 25.56
C GLN A 675 27.74 23.03 25.42
N LYS A 676 28.00 22.36 24.33
CA LYS A 676 29.32 21.89 23.92
C LYS A 676 30.00 22.94 23.09
#